data_41c00ee13e3a95c21d1d0f2742c275d3
#
_entry.id   41c00ee13e3a95c21d1d0f2742c275d3
#
_cell.length_a   1.000
_cell.length_b   1.000
_cell.length_c   1.000
_cell.angle_alpha   90.00
_cell.angle_beta   90.00
_cell.angle_gamma   90.00
#
_symmetry.space_group_name_H-M   'P 1'
#
loop_
_entity.id
_entity.type
_entity.pdbx_description
1 polymer ?
#
loop_
_entity_poly.entity_id
_entity_poly.type
_entity_poly.pdbx_seq_one_letter_code
_entity_poly.pdbx_strand_id
1 'polypeptide(L)'
;MSGKFLSKAILFSLVIGANAFSGVSAANVYELAPVVVTATKTAESLEKVPASVSVVTAKDIEDHNYSSTAQALGATSTGIYLSPVADGGISMRGFGSADILVMVDGQPVNNGWNGSVDWGMIPVQNIERIEVVRGAASSLYGGRAVGGVIQITTKENKEDGLHGDVLLSTGSNSTTKQVYDAKIKKDKWDVNVGYEKRKTDGWRGYFIEERPGYNDISDPTVDADVGTSARDRYIVGGRGRKAIDSESYHVKTTYHFNEDKKLTYSYFHTNYNYAYNDPFSFIKDKDGKEIFYGHVNLPNGKYFDIYPGDFLGYVGQKEWAVHNLAYDDDKNQFHARIGLTDIKKDGYSSTGGPEESISAGDLQKWNGDGSQSFYPSKTKDFDMHKTWELGQHTLLAGMAYRSESFDQTRYKLTNWRNHDGPKSAYELHGGKDESWSGYLQDKWQANNRLAVYAGVRFDRYKKYDGYGSYLDSGVSRTYAEGTYTEWSPKFSLEYALRNDTTLFASYGHSFTPPILSSVYRDEGAKIQNVNGQLTVAKKGSLANPDLKPETSDTFEIGVKKKWGDKTFASVSLYKAETKDAIEYYSTKKATIMNGVLYKNGFSQYRNLGDASKKGVEVEAKHKFNDKWSTYVNYAWESEDIDGEHNYNLPKHLVHFGVEYNYNKWDILADAQYVSARQTPDVERGKYQSEDSFFITNMAFNYNVTPEAKLQFTI
;
A
#
# COMPACT_ATOMS: atom_id res chain seq x y z
N MET A 1 -32.00 -3.80 12.61
CA MET A 1 -32.45 -4.56 11.40
C MET A 1 -31.23 -5.07 10.69
N SER A 2 -30.88 -6.33 10.92
CA SER A 2 -29.78 -7.00 10.21
C SER A 2 -30.28 -7.37 8.82
N GLY A 3 -29.96 -6.60 7.84
CA GLY A 3 -30.47 -6.74 6.48
C GLY A 3 -29.35 -6.79 5.45
N LYS A 4 -28.86 -7.98 5.18
CA LYS A 4 -28.44 -8.49 3.87
C LYS A 4 -28.07 -7.45 2.80
N PHE A 5 -26.84 -6.97 2.81
CA PHE A 5 -26.18 -6.47 1.61
C PHE A 5 -24.95 -7.33 1.32
N LEU A 6 -25.18 -8.58 0.91
CA LEU A 6 -24.19 -9.32 0.13
C LEU A 6 -24.29 -8.76 -1.30
N SER A 7 -23.44 -7.81 -1.66
CA SER A 7 -23.18 -7.51 -3.07
C SER A 7 -22.35 -8.69 -3.61
N LYS A 8 -23.02 -9.62 -4.29
CA LYS A 8 -22.32 -10.70 -5.02
C LYS A 8 -21.54 -10.05 -6.16
N ALA A 9 -20.23 -9.96 -6.01
CA ALA A 9 -19.34 -9.63 -7.12
C ALA A 9 -19.23 -10.90 -7.97
N ILE A 10 -19.79 -10.88 -9.18
CA ILE A 10 -19.63 -11.97 -10.16
C ILE A 10 -18.70 -11.45 -11.24
N LEU A 11 -17.55 -12.11 -11.40
CA LEU A 11 -16.60 -11.83 -12.47
C LEU A 11 -16.55 -13.03 -13.42
N PHE A 12 -16.77 -12.80 -14.71
CA PHE A 12 -16.61 -13.81 -15.75
C PHE A 12 -15.40 -13.43 -16.62
N SER A 13 -14.44 -14.33 -16.74
CA SER A 13 -13.22 -14.09 -17.51
C SER A 13 -12.99 -15.18 -18.54
N LEU A 14 -12.68 -14.77 -19.75
CA LEU A 14 -12.19 -15.64 -20.82
C LEU A 14 -10.69 -15.33 -21.01
N VAL A 15 -9.85 -16.33 -20.77
CA VAL A 15 -8.41 -16.28 -21.04
C VAL A 15 -8.15 -17.08 -22.29
N ILE A 16 -7.58 -16.45 -23.31
CA ILE A 16 -7.15 -17.11 -24.54
C ILE A 16 -5.66 -16.88 -24.70
N GLY A 17 -4.86 -17.93 -24.55
CA GLY A 17 -3.45 -17.94 -24.90
C GLY A 17 -3.28 -18.39 -26.35
N ALA A 18 -2.61 -17.62 -27.17
CA ALA A 18 -2.22 -18.02 -28.53
C ALA A 18 -0.78 -18.52 -28.49
N ASN A 19 -0.61 -19.82 -28.28
CA ASN A 19 0.68 -20.50 -28.44
C ASN A 19 0.82 -21.00 -29.88
N ALA A 20 1.75 -20.44 -30.63
CA ALA A 20 2.21 -21.04 -31.87
C ALA A 20 3.28 -22.09 -31.53
N PHE A 21 2.84 -23.37 -31.45
CA PHE A 21 3.66 -24.58 -31.37
C PHE A 21 4.53 -24.80 -30.12
N SER A 22 4.07 -25.63 -29.23
CA SER A 22 4.70 -26.88 -28.74
C SER A 22 3.96 -27.37 -27.50
N GLY A 23 3.31 -28.52 -27.62
CA GLY A 23 2.67 -29.19 -26.48
C GLY A 23 3.71 -29.74 -25.50
N VAL A 24 3.82 -29.12 -24.36
CA VAL A 24 4.24 -29.79 -23.14
C VAL A 24 3.22 -29.40 -22.07
N SER A 25 2.39 -30.36 -21.70
CA SER A 25 1.58 -30.29 -20.49
C SER A 25 2.54 -30.16 -19.32
N ALA A 26 2.76 -28.95 -18.83
CA ALA A 26 3.44 -28.74 -17.56
C ALA A 26 2.55 -29.36 -16.49
N ALA A 27 2.96 -30.47 -15.91
CA ALA A 27 2.35 -31.01 -14.72
C ALA A 27 2.31 -29.86 -13.69
N ASN A 28 1.14 -29.64 -13.06
CA ASN A 28 0.94 -28.68 -11.99
C ASN A 28 1.94 -28.95 -10.86
N VAL A 29 3.12 -28.34 -10.92
CA VAL A 29 4.11 -28.41 -9.85
C VAL A 29 3.74 -27.34 -8.83
N TYR A 30 3.07 -27.77 -7.78
CA TYR A 30 2.87 -26.95 -6.60
C TYR A 30 4.23 -26.78 -5.92
N GLU A 31 4.82 -25.59 -6.04
CA GLU A 31 6.15 -25.30 -5.48
C GLU A 31 6.01 -24.97 -3.98
N LEU A 32 6.27 -25.96 -3.13
CA LEU A 32 6.13 -25.84 -1.67
C LEU A 32 7.21 -24.95 -1.03
N ALA A 33 8.35 -24.76 -1.68
CA ALA A 33 9.47 -24.01 -1.16
C ALA A 33 10.18 -23.25 -2.29
N PRO A 34 9.61 -22.14 -2.77
CA PRO A 34 10.22 -21.35 -3.83
C PRO A 34 11.55 -20.73 -3.39
N VAL A 35 12.41 -20.48 -4.37
CA VAL A 35 13.63 -19.69 -4.15
C VAL A 35 13.24 -18.23 -4.00
N VAL A 36 13.78 -17.57 -2.97
CA VAL A 36 13.56 -16.15 -2.67
C VAL A 36 14.90 -15.40 -2.70
N VAL A 37 14.86 -14.16 -3.12
CA VAL A 37 16.04 -13.29 -3.25
C VAL A 37 15.94 -12.09 -2.28
N THR A 38 14.76 -11.59 -2.03
CA THR A 38 14.55 -10.33 -1.30
C THR A 38 15.09 -10.34 0.12
N ALA A 39 15.06 -11.47 0.82
CA ALA A 39 15.47 -11.51 2.22
C ALA A 39 16.98 -11.31 2.45
N THR A 40 17.82 -11.72 1.49
CA THR A 40 19.29 -11.78 1.61
C THR A 40 20.03 -11.12 0.47
N LYS A 41 19.35 -10.65 -0.57
CA LYS A 41 19.90 -10.23 -1.88
C LYS A 41 20.69 -11.34 -2.60
N THR A 42 20.55 -12.59 -2.14
CA THR A 42 21.09 -13.81 -2.76
C THR A 42 19.97 -14.82 -2.90
N ALA A 43 20.06 -15.70 -3.90
CA ALA A 43 19.05 -16.74 -4.14
C ALA A 43 19.13 -17.80 -3.05
N GLU A 44 18.09 -17.91 -2.21
CA GLU A 44 17.99 -18.88 -1.13
C GLU A 44 16.66 -19.62 -1.18
N SER A 45 16.65 -20.87 -0.78
CA SER A 45 15.39 -21.62 -0.59
C SER A 45 14.61 -21.01 0.57
N LEU A 46 13.29 -20.84 0.43
CA LEU A 46 12.39 -20.30 1.45
C LEU A 46 12.57 -20.97 2.83
N GLU A 47 12.89 -22.25 2.83
CA GLU A 47 13.12 -23.04 4.04
C GLU A 47 14.36 -22.59 4.83
N LYS A 48 15.38 -22.05 4.13
CA LYS A 48 16.69 -21.69 4.69
C LYS A 48 16.86 -20.20 4.96
N VAL A 49 15.89 -19.36 4.62
CA VAL A 49 15.99 -17.92 4.89
C VAL A 49 15.71 -17.64 6.37
N PRO A 50 16.60 -16.95 7.12
CA PRO A 50 16.38 -16.63 8.53
C PRO A 50 15.46 -15.43 8.72
N ALA A 51 14.27 -15.48 8.11
CA ALA A 51 13.23 -14.46 8.19
C ALA A 51 11.87 -15.08 7.84
N SER A 52 10.80 -14.42 8.24
CA SER A 52 9.44 -14.74 7.78
C SER A 52 9.23 -14.20 6.37
N VAL A 53 8.98 -15.07 5.41
CA VAL A 53 8.78 -14.72 4.00
C VAL A 53 7.56 -15.42 3.45
N SER A 54 6.71 -14.70 2.73
CA SER A 54 5.62 -15.27 1.91
C SER A 54 5.88 -14.98 0.44
N VAL A 55 5.45 -15.89 -0.42
CA VAL A 55 5.56 -15.73 -1.88
C VAL A 55 4.20 -15.92 -2.51
N VAL A 56 3.80 -14.98 -3.37
CA VAL A 56 2.62 -15.06 -4.24
C VAL A 56 3.12 -15.21 -5.67
N THR A 57 2.70 -16.25 -6.36
CA THR A 57 3.14 -16.53 -7.73
C THR A 57 2.16 -16.01 -8.77
N ALA A 58 2.59 -15.89 -10.04
CA ALA A 58 1.70 -15.60 -11.16
C ALA A 58 0.54 -16.60 -11.22
N LYS A 59 0.81 -17.87 -10.93
CA LYS A 59 -0.22 -18.93 -10.89
C LYS A 59 -1.28 -18.67 -9.81
N ASP A 60 -0.88 -18.26 -8.60
CA ASP A 60 -1.82 -17.90 -7.54
C ASP A 60 -2.72 -16.72 -7.99
N ILE A 61 -2.12 -15.71 -8.64
CA ILE A 61 -2.85 -14.55 -9.15
C ILE A 61 -3.86 -14.94 -10.24
N GLU A 62 -3.44 -15.76 -11.18
CA GLU A 62 -4.25 -16.21 -12.32
C GLU A 62 -5.35 -17.17 -11.91
N ASP A 63 -5.06 -18.16 -11.08
CA ASP A 63 -6.03 -19.18 -10.69
C ASP A 63 -7.14 -18.63 -9.78
N HIS A 64 -6.80 -17.71 -8.86
CA HIS A 64 -7.80 -17.02 -8.06
C HIS A 64 -8.46 -15.84 -8.78
N ASN A 65 -7.95 -15.47 -9.97
CA ASN A 65 -8.44 -14.33 -10.76
C ASN A 65 -8.47 -13.02 -9.94
N TYR A 66 -7.41 -12.75 -9.18
CA TYR A 66 -7.32 -11.53 -8.38
C TYR A 66 -7.39 -10.28 -9.26
N SER A 67 -8.27 -9.37 -8.90
CA SER A 67 -8.56 -8.17 -9.68
C SER A 67 -7.55 -7.04 -9.47
N SER A 68 -6.73 -7.11 -8.41
CA SER A 68 -5.72 -6.11 -8.07
C SER A 68 -4.55 -6.72 -7.29
N THR A 69 -3.41 -6.04 -7.32
CA THR A 69 -2.21 -6.42 -6.55
C THR A 69 -2.46 -6.42 -5.04
N ALA A 70 -3.27 -5.47 -4.54
CA ALA A 70 -3.67 -5.44 -3.14
C ALA A 70 -4.46 -6.70 -2.74
N GLN A 71 -5.42 -7.13 -3.57
CA GLN A 71 -6.19 -8.33 -3.31
C GLN A 71 -5.30 -9.58 -3.26
N ALA A 72 -4.36 -9.73 -4.20
CA ALA A 72 -3.40 -10.83 -4.22
C ALA A 72 -2.56 -10.88 -2.93
N LEU A 73 -2.05 -9.73 -2.47
CA LEU A 73 -1.30 -9.64 -1.21
C LEU A 73 -2.16 -9.99 0.01
N GLY A 74 -3.35 -9.40 0.11
CA GLY A 74 -4.23 -9.56 1.27
C GLY A 74 -4.79 -10.98 1.41
N ALA A 75 -5.00 -11.69 0.31
CA ALA A 75 -5.57 -13.04 0.32
C ALA A 75 -4.55 -14.14 0.61
N THR A 76 -3.27 -13.93 0.27
CA THR A 76 -2.27 -15.02 0.27
C THR A 76 -1.11 -14.79 1.22
N SER A 77 -0.91 -13.56 1.73
CA SER A 77 0.24 -13.24 2.57
C SER A 77 -0.13 -13.18 4.05
N THR A 78 0.68 -13.83 4.90
CA THR A 78 0.48 -13.83 6.35
C THR A 78 0.75 -12.45 6.94
N GLY A 79 -0.07 -12.01 7.90
CA GLY A 79 0.16 -10.77 8.67
C GLY A 79 0.07 -9.48 7.87
N ILE A 80 -0.55 -9.51 6.70
CA ILE A 80 -0.88 -8.31 5.92
C ILE A 80 -2.34 -7.96 6.12
N TYR A 81 -2.60 -6.78 6.65
CA TYR A 81 -3.92 -6.19 6.72
C TYR A 81 -4.08 -5.12 5.65
N LEU A 82 -5.12 -5.26 4.85
CA LEU A 82 -5.55 -4.25 3.89
C LEU A 82 -6.74 -3.50 4.49
N SER A 83 -6.61 -2.19 4.63
CA SER A 83 -7.73 -1.37 5.05
C SER A 83 -8.86 -1.45 4.02
N PRO A 84 -10.11 -1.73 4.43
CA PRO A 84 -11.25 -1.75 3.52
C PRO A 84 -11.66 -0.34 3.05
N VAL A 85 -11.09 0.70 3.64
CA VAL A 85 -11.32 2.08 3.21
C VAL A 85 -10.60 2.30 1.88
N ALA A 86 -11.25 2.99 0.97
CA ALA A 86 -10.78 3.21 -0.40
C ALA A 86 -9.31 3.60 -0.47
N ASP A 87 -8.65 3.06 -1.46
CA ASP A 87 -7.23 3.19 -1.77
C ASP A 87 -6.27 2.37 -0.87
N GLY A 88 -6.84 1.52 0.02
CA GLY A 88 -6.17 0.36 0.60
C GLY A 88 -4.83 0.62 1.27
N GLY A 89 -4.80 1.37 2.37
CA GLY A 89 -3.61 1.38 3.23
C GLY A 89 -3.24 -0.06 3.61
N ILE A 90 -1.96 -0.39 3.53
CA ILE A 90 -1.42 -1.68 3.96
C ILE A 90 -0.80 -1.53 5.34
N SER A 91 -1.01 -2.53 6.18
CA SER A 91 -0.28 -2.70 7.45
C SER A 91 0.34 -4.09 7.49
N MET A 92 1.53 -4.17 8.06
CA MET A 92 2.28 -5.41 8.26
C MET A 92 2.96 -5.37 9.64
N ARG A 93 2.59 -6.30 10.53
CA ARG A 93 3.10 -6.33 11.92
C ARG A 93 2.87 -5.03 12.68
N GLY A 94 1.76 -4.33 12.43
CA GLY A 94 1.46 -3.03 13.04
C GLY A 94 2.19 -1.84 12.42
N PHE A 95 3.06 -2.04 11.43
CA PHE A 95 3.70 -0.97 10.69
C PHE A 95 2.83 -0.53 9.51
N GLY A 96 2.73 0.78 9.31
CA GLY A 96 1.92 1.38 8.25
C GLY A 96 2.63 1.42 6.90
N SER A 97 1.92 1.89 5.86
CA SER A 97 2.43 1.91 4.48
C SER A 97 3.74 2.68 4.30
N ALA A 98 4.01 3.71 5.11
CA ALA A 98 5.25 4.49 5.05
C ALA A 98 6.48 3.74 5.60
N ASP A 99 6.25 2.69 6.40
CA ASP A 99 7.27 1.85 7.04
C ASP A 99 7.54 0.56 6.27
N ILE A 100 6.88 0.36 5.14
CA ILE A 100 6.99 -0.83 4.29
C ILE A 100 7.53 -0.39 2.94
N LEU A 101 8.72 -0.87 2.60
CA LEU A 101 9.31 -0.58 1.30
C LEU A 101 8.71 -1.49 0.23
N VAL A 102 8.11 -0.89 -0.80
CA VAL A 102 7.54 -1.62 -1.93
C VAL A 102 8.35 -1.33 -3.18
N MET A 103 8.76 -2.38 -3.88
CA MET A 103 9.57 -2.27 -5.08
C MET A 103 8.96 -3.06 -6.24
N VAL A 104 9.09 -2.55 -7.46
CA VAL A 104 8.80 -3.26 -8.71
C VAL A 104 10.09 -3.41 -9.48
N ASP A 105 10.50 -4.65 -9.79
CA ASP A 105 11.79 -5.01 -10.38
C ASP A 105 12.98 -4.33 -9.67
N GLY A 106 12.88 -4.19 -8.33
CA GLY A 106 13.86 -3.53 -7.48
C GLY A 106 13.73 -2.01 -7.37
N GLN A 107 12.93 -1.32 -8.21
CA GLN A 107 12.69 0.12 -8.12
C GLN A 107 11.64 0.44 -7.06
N PRO A 108 11.93 1.29 -6.05
CA PRO A 108 10.95 1.78 -5.09
C PRO A 108 9.77 2.49 -5.75
N VAL A 109 8.56 2.15 -5.33
CA VAL A 109 7.30 2.74 -5.83
C VAL A 109 6.49 3.44 -4.75
N ASN A 110 7.01 3.54 -3.54
CA ASN A 110 6.45 4.41 -2.52
C ASN A 110 6.48 5.86 -3.02
N ASN A 111 5.38 6.61 -2.87
CA ASN A 111 5.36 7.99 -3.30
C ASN A 111 6.21 8.89 -2.38
N GLY A 112 6.86 9.89 -2.94
CA GLY A 112 7.78 10.76 -2.22
C GLY A 112 7.10 11.73 -1.23
N TRP A 113 5.76 11.92 -1.30
CA TRP A 113 5.13 12.90 -0.43
C TRP A 113 4.63 12.32 0.91
N ASN A 114 4.07 11.11 0.94
CA ASN A 114 3.56 10.47 2.16
C ASN A 114 4.04 9.02 2.37
N GLY A 115 4.92 8.51 1.49
CA GLY A 115 5.49 7.18 1.61
C GLY A 115 4.53 6.01 1.31
N SER A 116 3.28 6.27 0.95
CA SER A 116 2.32 5.20 0.63
C SER A 116 2.49 4.67 -0.79
N VAL A 117 1.87 3.55 -1.08
CA VAL A 117 1.78 2.98 -2.42
C VAL A 117 0.32 2.93 -2.86
N ASP A 118 0.05 3.38 -4.06
CA ASP A 118 -1.25 3.20 -4.69
C ASP A 118 -1.28 1.87 -5.46
N TRP A 119 -1.88 0.88 -4.85
CA TRP A 119 -1.94 -0.48 -5.39
C TRP A 119 -2.73 -0.58 -6.70
N GLY A 120 -3.64 0.36 -6.95
CA GLY A 120 -4.39 0.44 -8.21
C GLY A 120 -3.53 0.82 -9.42
N MET A 121 -2.31 1.35 -9.16
CA MET A 121 -1.37 1.75 -10.20
C MET A 121 -0.44 0.62 -10.65
N ILE A 122 -0.40 -0.52 -9.95
CA ILE A 122 0.45 -1.66 -10.27
C ILE A 122 -0.39 -2.73 -10.98
N PRO A 123 -0.16 -2.99 -12.29
CA PRO A 123 -0.94 -3.95 -13.08
C PRO A 123 -0.71 -5.38 -12.57
N VAL A 124 -1.75 -5.99 -11.98
CA VAL A 124 -1.64 -7.32 -11.37
C VAL A 124 -1.31 -8.43 -12.37
N GLN A 125 -1.74 -8.29 -13.62
CA GLN A 125 -1.52 -9.31 -14.67
C GLN A 125 -0.08 -9.34 -15.19
N ASN A 126 0.70 -8.27 -14.97
CA ASN A 126 2.12 -8.22 -15.32
C ASN A 126 3.04 -8.81 -14.23
N ILE A 127 2.48 -9.34 -13.15
CA ILE A 127 3.25 -9.85 -12.02
C ILE A 127 3.63 -11.31 -12.24
N GLU A 128 4.93 -11.61 -12.16
CA GLU A 128 5.47 -12.98 -12.11
C GLU A 128 5.43 -13.54 -10.69
N ARG A 129 5.83 -12.71 -9.70
CA ARG A 129 5.76 -13.07 -8.28
C ARG A 129 5.85 -11.85 -7.37
N ILE A 130 5.35 -12.00 -6.16
CA ILE A 130 5.51 -11.05 -5.06
C ILE A 130 6.20 -11.77 -3.92
N GLU A 131 7.34 -11.25 -3.46
CA GLU A 131 8.02 -11.69 -2.26
C GLU A 131 7.74 -10.68 -1.13
N VAL A 132 7.24 -11.17 -0.01
CA VAL A 132 6.94 -10.37 1.19
C VAL A 132 7.89 -10.81 2.29
N VAL A 133 8.87 -9.98 2.61
CA VAL A 133 9.81 -10.18 3.72
C VAL A 133 9.36 -9.32 4.89
N ARG A 134 9.04 -9.94 6.02
CA ARG A 134 8.55 -9.26 7.22
C ARG A 134 9.68 -8.96 8.20
N GLY A 135 9.55 -7.82 8.92
CA GLY A 135 10.48 -7.35 9.93
C GLY A 135 11.66 -6.57 9.38
N ALA A 136 12.66 -6.33 10.23
CA ALA A 136 13.78 -5.44 9.97
C ALA A 136 14.57 -5.81 8.71
N ALA A 137 14.56 -4.94 7.69
CA ALA A 137 15.28 -5.12 6.44
C ALA A 137 16.13 -3.91 6.04
N SER A 138 16.24 -2.88 6.90
CA SER A 138 17.03 -1.67 6.60
C SER A 138 18.50 -1.93 6.38
N SER A 139 19.07 -3.01 6.93
CA SER A 139 20.47 -3.40 6.70
C SER A 139 20.83 -3.65 5.23
N LEU A 140 19.87 -3.98 4.38
CA LEU A 140 20.05 -4.18 2.93
C LEU A 140 19.32 -3.13 2.07
N TYR A 141 18.18 -2.61 2.55
CA TYR A 141 17.27 -1.79 1.77
C TYR A 141 17.16 -0.33 2.23
N GLY A 142 17.72 0.00 3.41
CA GLY A 142 17.73 1.34 3.98
C GLY A 142 16.37 1.74 4.56
N GLY A 143 16.09 3.03 4.57
CA GLY A 143 14.87 3.58 5.15
C GLY A 143 13.58 3.05 4.56
N ARG A 144 12.50 3.07 5.35
CA ARG A 144 11.15 2.51 5.09
C ARG A 144 11.06 0.99 5.13
N ALA A 145 12.15 0.25 5.37
CA ALA A 145 12.15 -1.21 5.46
C ALA A 145 12.08 -1.69 6.93
N VAL A 146 11.22 -1.07 7.74
CA VAL A 146 11.03 -1.35 9.17
C VAL A 146 10.02 -2.48 9.37
N GLY A 147 8.82 -2.35 8.84
CA GLY A 147 7.81 -3.41 8.81
C GLY A 147 8.21 -4.55 7.88
N GLY A 148 8.96 -4.24 6.83
CA GLY A 148 9.47 -5.21 5.87
C GLY A 148 9.61 -4.66 4.46
N VAL A 149 9.78 -5.58 3.51
CA VAL A 149 9.93 -5.29 2.08
C VAL A 149 8.96 -6.13 1.28
N ILE A 150 8.28 -5.50 0.33
CA ILE A 150 7.46 -6.17 -0.69
C ILE A 150 8.14 -5.97 -2.03
N GLN A 151 8.66 -7.05 -2.59
CA GLN A 151 9.29 -7.05 -3.91
C GLN A 151 8.35 -7.68 -4.92
N ILE A 152 7.96 -6.91 -5.92
CA ILE A 152 7.17 -7.34 -7.07
C ILE A 152 8.12 -7.54 -8.25
N THR A 153 8.14 -8.73 -8.81
CA THR A 153 8.89 -9.07 -10.02
C THR A 153 7.91 -9.17 -11.18
N THR A 154 8.16 -8.47 -12.27
CA THR A 154 7.32 -8.52 -13.47
C THR A 154 7.67 -9.70 -14.35
N LYS A 155 6.70 -10.15 -15.17
CA LYS A 155 6.81 -11.31 -16.04
C LYS A 155 7.99 -11.21 -17.00
N GLU A 156 8.69 -12.32 -17.19
CA GLU A 156 9.76 -12.53 -18.17
C GLU A 156 9.34 -13.61 -19.16
N ASN A 157 9.93 -13.58 -20.34
CA ASN A 157 9.70 -14.62 -21.33
C ASN A 157 10.68 -15.79 -21.09
N LYS A 158 10.15 -16.94 -20.74
CA LYS A 158 10.95 -18.16 -20.45
C LYS A 158 11.17 -19.02 -21.69
N GLU A 159 10.31 -18.91 -22.67
CA GLU A 159 10.27 -19.77 -23.85
C GLU A 159 10.71 -19.01 -25.10
N ASP A 160 11.48 -19.68 -25.98
CA ASP A 160 11.89 -19.12 -27.26
C ASP A 160 10.68 -18.98 -28.21
N GLY A 161 10.72 -17.98 -29.08
CA GLY A 161 9.67 -17.73 -30.05
C GLY A 161 8.74 -16.57 -29.66
N LEU A 162 7.63 -16.48 -30.37
CA LEU A 162 6.57 -15.50 -30.15
C LEU A 162 5.41 -16.15 -29.38
N HIS A 163 5.05 -15.55 -28.28
CA HIS A 163 3.92 -15.94 -27.44
C HIS A 163 3.00 -14.76 -27.20
N GLY A 164 1.73 -14.99 -26.98
CA GLY A 164 0.77 -13.93 -26.70
C GLY A 164 -0.35 -14.41 -25.80
N ASP A 165 -0.77 -13.54 -24.88
CA ASP A 165 -1.86 -13.81 -23.95
C ASP A 165 -2.94 -12.74 -24.11
N VAL A 166 -4.20 -13.17 -24.12
CA VAL A 166 -5.36 -12.28 -24.13
C VAL A 166 -6.30 -12.67 -22.98
N LEU A 167 -6.63 -11.71 -22.13
CA LEU A 167 -7.65 -11.87 -21.10
C LEU A 167 -8.76 -10.86 -21.33
N LEU A 168 -9.98 -11.37 -21.46
CA LEU A 168 -11.20 -10.56 -21.55
C LEU A 168 -12.10 -10.94 -20.38
N SER A 169 -12.52 -9.96 -19.61
CA SER A 169 -13.31 -10.18 -18.40
C SER A 169 -14.47 -9.22 -18.30
N THR A 170 -15.61 -9.69 -17.81
CA THR A 170 -16.78 -8.88 -17.46
C THR A 170 -17.31 -9.30 -16.11
N GLY A 171 -17.91 -8.38 -15.37
CA GLY A 171 -18.40 -8.68 -14.02
C GLY A 171 -19.42 -7.68 -13.51
N SER A 172 -19.73 -7.79 -12.21
CA SER A 172 -20.66 -6.91 -11.50
C SER A 172 -20.25 -5.45 -11.63
N ASN A 173 -21.24 -4.54 -11.48
CA ASN A 173 -21.05 -3.10 -11.58
C ASN A 173 -20.42 -2.65 -12.92
N SER A 174 -20.87 -3.23 -14.03
CA SER A 174 -20.35 -2.96 -15.37
C SER A 174 -18.82 -3.11 -15.48
N THR A 175 -18.23 -3.97 -14.65
CA THR A 175 -16.78 -4.17 -14.66
C THR A 175 -16.39 -4.86 -15.96
N THR A 176 -15.40 -4.29 -16.64
CA THR A 176 -14.73 -4.88 -17.80
C THR A 176 -13.23 -4.80 -17.61
N LYS A 177 -12.51 -5.83 -18.04
CA LYS A 177 -11.06 -5.86 -18.05
C LYS A 177 -10.57 -6.51 -19.35
N GLN A 178 -9.60 -5.89 -19.97
CA GLN A 178 -8.95 -6.37 -21.20
C GLN A 178 -7.46 -6.33 -20.96
N VAL A 179 -6.77 -7.44 -21.23
CA VAL A 179 -5.31 -7.54 -21.14
C VAL A 179 -4.81 -8.15 -22.43
N TYR A 180 -3.77 -7.58 -22.99
CA TYR A 180 -3.09 -8.05 -24.17
C TYR A 180 -1.59 -8.05 -23.89
N ASP A 181 -0.95 -9.22 -23.92
CA ASP A 181 0.48 -9.37 -23.77
C ASP A 181 1.07 -10.05 -25.00
N ALA A 182 2.22 -9.56 -25.44
CA ALA A 182 3.01 -10.17 -26.49
C ALA A 182 4.47 -10.29 -26.03
N LYS A 183 5.02 -11.49 -26.16
CA LYS A 183 6.35 -11.86 -25.69
C LYS A 183 7.12 -12.47 -26.83
N ILE A 184 8.33 -12.01 -27.10
CA ILE A 184 9.22 -12.60 -28.09
C ILE A 184 10.60 -12.81 -27.49
N LYS A 185 11.10 -14.04 -27.58
CA LYS A 185 12.49 -14.36 -27.25
C LYS A 185 13.17 -14.95 -28.46
N LYS A 186 14.20 -14.28 -28.93
CA LYS A 186 14.96 -14.68 -30.10
C LYS A 186 16.41 -14.25 -29.99
N ASP A 187 17.32 -15.18 -30.21
CA ASP A 187 18.76 -14.97 -30.12
C ASP A 187 19.16 -14.40 -28.74
N LYS A 188 19.62 -13.16 -28.74
CA LYS A 188 20.04 -12.43 -27.53
C LYS A 188 18.98 -11.51 -26.94
N TRP A 189 17.82 -11.45 -27.53
CA TRP A 189 16.77 -10.53 -27.14
C TRP A 189 15.56 -11.25 -26.57
N ASP A 190 15.09 -10.71 -25.46
CA ASP A 190 13.81 -11.03 -24.86
C ASP A 190 13.02 -9.72 -24.72
N VAL A 191 11.81 -9.68 -25.27
CA VAL A 191 10.93 -8.50 -25.26
C VAL A 191 9.53 -8.93 -24.84
N ASN A 192 9.00 -8.26 -23.83
CA ASN A 192 7.62 -8.38 -23.39
C ASN A 192 6.96 -7.00 -23.46
N VAL A 193 5.81 -6.91 -24.12
CA VAL A 193 4.98 -5.72 -24.19
C VAL A 193 3.55 -6.06 -23.86
N GLY A 194 2.88 -5.20 -23.08
CA GLY A 194 1.50 -5.43 -22.74
C GLY A 194 0.69 -4.17 -22.51
N TYR A 195 -0.60 -4.37 -22.54
CA TYR A 195 -1.63 -3.36 -22.33
C TYR A 195 -2.74 -3.92 -21.46
N GLU A 196 -3.16 -3.17 -20.46
CA GLU A 196 -4.33 -3.47 -19.64
C GLU A 196 -5.29 -2.28 -19.64
N LYS A 197 -6.57 -2.54 -19.89
CA LYS A 197 -7.67 -1.60 -19.70
C LYS A 197 -8.65 -2.18 -18.70
N ARG A 198 -8.99 -1.40 -17.67
CA ARG A 198 -10.01 -1.76 -16.70
C ARG A 198 -11.01 -0.62 -16.53
N LYS A 199 -12.28 -0.97 -16.53
CA LYS A 199 -13.37 -0.03 -16.26
C LYS A 199 -14.38 -0.69 -15.31
N THR A 200 -14.91 0.09 -14.37
CA THR A 200 -15.98 -0.35 -13.45
C THR A 200 -16.79 0.85 -12.98
N ASP A 201 -18.09 0.67 -12.80
CA ASP A 201 -18.92 1.67 -12.15
C ASP A 201 -18.72 1.67 -10.61
N GLY A 202 -18.01 0.66 -10.06
CA GLY A 202 -17.74 0.52 -8.65
C GLY A 202 -18.97 0.12 -7.82
N TRP A 203 -18.76 0.04 -6.53
CA TRP A 203 -19.83 -0.31 -5.58
C TRP A 203 -20.15 0.86 -4.66
N ARG A 204 -21.34 0.86 -4.07
CA ARG A 204 -21.69 1.80 -3.01
C ARG A 204 -20.97 1.44 -1.73
N GLY A 205 -20.01 2.26 -1.31
CA GLY A 205 -19.16 1.94 -0.16
C GLY A 205 -18.80 3.13 0.73
N TYR A 206 -19.10 4.33 0.28
CA TYR A 206 -18.79 5.56 1.02
C TYR A 206 -20.04 6.12 1.67
N PHE A 207 -20.32 5.60 2.86
CA PHE A 207 -21.42 6.11 3.69
C PHE A 207 -20.97 7.38 4.41
N ILE A 208 -21.93 8.28 4.61
CA ILE A 208 -21.77 9.54 5.34
C ILE A 208 -22.38 9.33 6.71
N GLU A 209 -21.60 9.58 7.73
CA GLU A 209 -21.99 9.48 9.12
C GLU A 209 -22.07 10.87 9.74
N GLU A 210 -23.24 11.24 10.28
CA GLU A 210 -23.43 12.47 11.02
C GLU A 210 -23.59 12.22 12.52
N ARG A 211 -23.08 13.16 13.30
CA ARG A 211 -23.15 13.13 14.76
C ARG A 211 -24.18 14.15 15.26
N PRO A 212 -25.22 13.72 15.96
CA PRO A 212 -26.19 14.67 16.50
C PRO A 212 -25.63 15.50 17.66
N GLY A 213 -25.94 16.77 17.67
CA GLY A 213 -25.80 17.61 18.83
C GLY A 213 -24.43 18.22 19.10
N TYR A 214 -23.57 18.33 18.10
CA TYR A 214 -22.29 19.07 18.22
C TYR A 214 -22.33 20.43 17.51
N ASN A 215 -23.32 21.24 17.85
CA ASN A 215 -23.24 22.64 17.57
C ASN A 215 -22.85 23.39 18.83
N ASP A 216 -21.66 23.98 18.77
CA ASP A 216 -21.14 24.93 19.70
C ASP A 216 -20.98 24.42 21.17
N ILE A 217 -19.73 24.23 21.56
CA ILE A 217 -19.31 23.99 22.95
C ILE A 217 -19.78 25.13 23.90
N SER A 218 -20.37 26.18 23.37
CA SER A 218 -20.90 27.33 24.10
C SER A 218 -22.38 27.23 24.44
N ASP A 219 -23.11 26.21 23.94
CA ASP A 219 -24.50 26.02 24.34
C ASP A 219 -24.55 25.19 25.65
N PRO A 220 -24.89 25.80 26.80
CA PRO A 220 -24.96 25.11 28.08
C PRO A 220 -26.10 24.10 28.19
N THR A 221 -26.94 23.98 27.15
CA THR A 221 -28.03 23.00 27.09
C THR A 221 -27.63 21.67 26.46
N VAL A 222 -26.42 21.56 25.88
CA VAL A 222 -25.92 20.31 25.30
C VAL A 222 -25.29 19.48 26.43
N ASP A 223 -25.94 18.39 26.78
CA ASP A 223 -25.42 17.40 27.71
C ASP A 223 -24.15 16.78 27.14
N ALA A 224 -23.00 17.02 27.79
CA ALA A 224 -21.67 16.58 27.35
C ALA A 224 -21.54 15.04 27.26
N ASP A 225 -22.44 14.30 27.90
CA ASP A 225 -22.48 12.82 27.85
C ASP A 225 -23.26 12.25 26.67
N VAL A 226 -23.85 13.11 25.88
CA VAL A 226 -24.64 12.68 24.74
C VAL A 226 -23.76 12.45 23.51
N GLY A 227 -23.82 11.27 23.00
CA GLY A 227 -23.13 10.90 21.77
C GLY A 227 -21.72 10.32 21.96
N THR A 228 -21.52 9.58 23.03
CA THR A 228 -20.23 8.97 23.40
C THR A 228 -20.02 7.55 22.89
N SER A 229 -20.97 6.96 22.17
CA SER A 229 -20.82 5.65 21.56
C SER A 229 -20.82 5.76 20.03
N ALA A 230 -20.15 4.86 19.36
CA ALA A 230 -20.21 4.69 17.93
C ALA A 230 -21.68 4.47 17.41
N ARG A 231 -22.54 4.02 18.31
CA ARG A 231 -23.97 3.79 18.05
C ARG A 231 -24.79 5.09 17.93
N ASP A 232 -24.24 6.23 18.33
CA ASP A 232 -24.91 7.53 18.24
C ASP A 232 -24.64 8.25 16.93
N ARG A 233 -23.90 7.65 15.98
CA ARG A 233 -23.75 8.13 14.63
C ARG A 233 -24.91 7.65 13.77
N TYR A 234 -25.39 8.52 12.92
CA TYR A 234 -26.44 8.23 11.95
C TYR A 234 -25.82 8.15 10.57
N ILE A 235 -26.02 7.03 9.89
CA ILE A 235 -25.66 6.92 8.48
C ILE A 235 -26.77 7.65 7.70
N VAL A 236 -26.45 8.84 7.20
CA VAL A 236 -27.41 9.74 6.56
C VAL A 236 -27.55 9.52 5.06
N GLY A 237 -26.59 8.83 4.46
CA GLY A 237 -26.56 8.56 3.02
C GLY A 237 -25.19 8.12 2.56
N GLY A 238 -24.83 8.44 1.32
CA GLY A 238 -23.54 8.08 0.78
C GLY A 238 -23.18 8.83 -0.50
N ARG A 239 -21.87 8.83 -0.80
CA ARG A 239 -21.29 9.46 -2.00
C ARG A 239 -21.55 8.64 -3.28
N GLY A 240 -22.20 7.50 -3.15
CA GLY A 240 -22.53 6.61 -4.25
C GLY A 240 -21.43 5.62 -4.59
N ARG A 241 -21.19 5.41 -5.88
CA ARG A 241 -20.26 4.43 -6.41
C ARG A 241 -18.95 5.10 -6.83
N LYS A 242 -17.82 4.52 -6.47
CA LYS A 242 -16.51 4.96 -6.98
C LYS A 242 -16.23 4.28 -8.32
N ALA A 243 -16.62 4.93 -9.41
CA ALA A 243 -16.31 4.48 -10.75
C ALA A 243 -14.79 4.65 -11.03
N ILE A 244 -14.20 3.69 -11.73
CA ILE A 244 -12.77 3.67 -12.07
C ILE A 244 -12.62 3.42 -13.57
N ASP A 245 -11.73 4.16 -14.20
CA ASP A 245 -11.26 3.95 -15.56
C ASP A 245 -9.72 4.00 -15.54
N SER A 246 -9.05 2.87 -15.79
CA SER A 246 -7.60 2.76 -15.75
C SER A 246 -7.03 2.09 -16.99
N GLU A 247 -5.87 2.60 -17.43
CA GLU A 247 -5.08 2.06 -18.53
C GLU A 247 -3.64 1.91 -18.11
N SER A 248 -3.05 0.76 -18.42
CA SER A 248 -1.65 0.48 -18.13
C SER A 248 -0.94 -0.06 -19.37
N TYR A 249 0.31 0.35 -19.53
CA TYR A 249 1.21 -0.14 -20.58
C TYR A 249 2.48 -0.62 -19.90
N HIS A 250 3.05 -1.73 -20.38
CA HIS A 250 4.36 -2.15 -19.93
C HIS A 250 5.24 -2.62 -21.07
N VAL A 251 6.54 -2.44 -20.88
CA VAL A 251 7.59 -2.96 -21.76
C VAL A 251 8.70 -3.48 -20.88
N LYS A 252 9.12 -4.72 -21.10
CA LYS A 252 10.34 -5.26 -20.51
C LYS A 252 11.19 -5.83 -21.64
N THR A 253 12.43 -5.39 -21.74
CA THR A 253 13.35 -5.89 -22.75
C THR A 253 14.68 -6.26 -22.11
N THR A 254 15.17 -7.44 -22.42
CA THR A 254 16.45 -7.97 -21.92
C THR A 254 17.34 -8.28 -23.10
N TYR A 255 18.58 -7.77 -23.03
CA TYR A 255 19.64 -8.14 -23.93
C TYR A 255 20.65 -9.04 -23.21
N HIS A 256 20.84 -10.26 -23.71
CA HIS A 256 21.78 -11.24 -23.20
C HIS A 256 23.13 -11.09 -23.93
N PHE A 257 24.15 -10.57 -23.24
CA PHE A 257 25.51 -10.52 -23.79
C PHE A 257 26.04 -11.94 -23.99
N ASN A 258 25.79 -12.80 -23.01
CA ASN A 258 26.03 -14.24 -22.97
C ASN A 258 25.10 -14.89 -21.92
N GLU A 259 25.33 -16.15 -21.56
CA GLU A 259 24.52 -16.91 -20.60
C GLU A 259 24.51 -16.28 -19.19
N ASP A 260 25.61 -15.62 -18.80
CA ASP A 260 25.81 -15.08 -17.45
C ASP A 260 25.49 -13.58 -17.34
N LYS A 261 25.44 -12.83 -18.46
CA LYS A 261 25.39 -11.37 -18.46
C LYS A 261 24.19 -10.85 -19.23
N LYS A 262 23.40 -10.02 -18.57
CA LYS A 262 22.23 -9.42 -19.20
C LYS A 262 22.05 -7.96 -18.79
N LEU A 263 21.39 -7.20 -19.66
CA LEU A 263 20.93 -5.84 -19.41
C LEU A 263 19.41 -5.82 -19.64
N THR A 264 18.66 -5.49 -18.59
CA THR A 264 17.20 -5.45 -18.63
C THR A 264 16.72 -4.03 -18.43
N TYR A 265 15.86 -3.57 -19.33
CA TYR A 265 15.07 -2.36 -19.15
C TYR A 265 13.63 -2.74 -18.93
N SER A 266 13.02 -2.28 -17.84
CA SER A 266 11.59 -2.43 -17.56
C SER A 266 10.95 -1.06 -17.41
N TYR A 267 9.76 -0.95 -17.98
CA TYR A 267 8.92 0.24 -17.95
C TYR A 267 7.48 -0.16 -17.78
N PHE A 268 6.77 0.53 -16.89
CA PHE A 268 5.32 0.54 -16.95
C PHE A 268 4.78 1.96 -16.72
N HIS A 269 3.62 2.21 -17.29
CA HIS A 269 2.90 3.46 -17.15
C HIS A 269 1.42 3.15 -16.89
N THR A 270 0.84 3.80 -15.91
CA THR A 270 -0.57 3.66 -15.55
C THR A 270 -1.24 5.01 -15.44
N ASN A 271 -2.36 5.15 -16.14
CA ASN A 271 -3.35 6.22 -15.95
C ASN A 271 -4.54 5.65 -15.17
N TYR A 272 -4.97 6.34 -14.13
CA TYR A 272 -6.06 5.92 -13.27
C TYR A 272 -6.95 7.11 -12.97
N ASN A 273 -8.18 7.06 -13.46
CA ASN A 273 -9.19 8.09 -13.21
C ASN A 273 -10.30 7.49 -12.37
N TYR A 274 -10.82 8.26 -11.42
CA TYR A 274 -11.98 7.86 -10.65
C TYR A 274 -12.94 9.02 -10.39
N ALA A 275 -14.21 8.70 -10.24
CA ALA A 275 -15.25 9.65 -9.87
C ALA A 275 -16.32 8.95 -9.04
N TYR A 276 -16.93 9.69 -8.11
CA TYR A 276 -18.10 9.20 -7.37
C TYR A 276 -19.36 9.58 -8.11
N ASN A 277 -20.24 8.60 -8.29
CA ASN A 277 -21.50 8.70 -9.02
C ASN A 277 -22.64 8.16 -8.17
N ASP A 278 -23.87 8.58 -8.47
CA ASP A 278 -25.12 8.14 -7.83
C ASP A 278 -25.14 8.44 -6.31
N PRO A 279 -24.97 9.72 -5.89
CA PRO A 279 -25.14 10.11 -4.49
C PRO A 279 -26.57 9.77 -4.03
N PHE A 280 -26.72 9.41 -2.77
CA PHE A 280 -28.02 9.05 -2.20
C PHE A 280 -28.13 9.52 -0.76
N SER A 281 -29.36 9.83 -0.33
CA SER A 281 -29.69 10.21 1.04
C SER A 281 -30.72 9.26 1.64
N PHE A 282 -30.52 8.86 2.89
CA PHE A 282 -31.55 8.16 3.68
C PHE A 282 -32.52 9.14 4.35
N ILE A 283 -32.16 10.43 4.37
CA ILE A 283 -33.02 11.48 4.93
C ILE A 283 -34.05 11.86 3.87
N LYS A 284 -35.30 11.88 4.28
CA LYS A 284 -36.44 12.15 3.39
C LYS A 284 -37.30 13.26 3.95
N ASP A 285 -37.90 14.03 3.07
CA ASP A 285 -38.96 14.98 3.41
C ASP A 285 -40.30 14.25 3.69
N LYS A 286 -41.32 15.03 4.03
CA LYS A 286 -42.71 14.53 4.31
C LYS A 286 -43.32 13.80 3.14
N ASP A 287 -42.88 14.08 1.92
CA ASP A 287 -43.38 13.48 0.68
C ASP A 287 -42.55 12.25 0.26
N GLY A 288 -41.57 11.85 1.08
CA GLY A 288 -40.71 10.70 0.85
C GLY A 288 -39.56 10.95 -0.12
N LYS A 289 -39.30 12.20 -0.52
CA LYS A 289 -38.23 12.60 -1.42
C LYS A 289 -36.91 12.75 -0.64
N GLU A 290 -35.82 12.26 -1.22
CA GLU A 290 -34.46 12.42 -0.65
C GLU A 290 -34.08 13.90 -0.53
N ILE A 291 -33.50 14.27 0.63
CA ILE A 291 -32.96 15.61 0.87
C ILE A 291 -31.44 15.53 1.13
N PHE A 292 -30.73 16.54 0.62
CA PHE A 292 -29.27 16.64 0.67
C PHE A 292 -28.79 17.92 1.35
N TYR A 293 -29.71 18.72 1.89
CA TYR A 293 -29.41 19.98 2.55
C TYR A 293 -30.44 20.27 3.64
N GLY A 294 -29.96 20.78 4.76
CA GLY A 294 -30.82 21.34 5.79
C GLY A 294 -30.62 20.76 7.16
N HIS A 295 -31.43 21.23 8.08
CA HIS A 295 -31.46 20.88 9.47
C HIS A 295 -32.34 19.64 9.69
N VAL A 296 -31.77 18.58 10.26
CA VAL A 296 -32.47 17.31 10.50
C VAL A 296 -32.68 17.13 12.00
N ASN A 297 -33.95 17.25 12.42
CA ASN A 297 -34.35 17.02 13.80
C ASN A 297 -34.50 15.52 14.08
N LEU A 298 -34.01 15.07 15.22
CA LEU A 298 -34.10 13.70 15.67
C LEU A 298 -35.22 13.54 16.75
N PRO A 299 -35.77 12.33 16.89
CA PRO A 299 -36.87 12.08 17.88
C PRO A 299 -36.46 12.37 19.34
N ASN A 300 -35.20 12.35 19.64
CA ASN A 300 -34.64 12.62 20.98
C ASN A 300 -34.40 14.11 21.27
N GLY A 301 -34.82 15.01 20.39
CA GLY A 301 -34.64 16.47 20.52
C GLY A 301 -33.31 16.99 20.07
N LYS A 302 -32.43 16.12 19.52
CA LYS A 302 -31.16 16.51 18.92
C LYS A 302 -31.32 16.80 17.44
N TYR A 303 -30.26 17.29 16.82
CA TYR A 303 -30.25 17.56 15.38
C TYR A 303 -28.84 17.44 14.80
N PHE A 304 -28.73 17.39 13.51
CA PHE A 304 -27.52 17.60 12.73
C PHE A 304 -27.85 18.32 11.43
N ASP A 305 -26.88 18.97 10.84
CA ASP A 305 -27.00 19.61 9.54
C ASP A 305 -26.36 18.74 8.47
N ILE A 306 -27.00 18.67 7.31
CA ILE A 306 -26.47 18.00 6.13
C ILE A 306 -26.27 19.03 5.01
N TYR A 307 -25.18 18.85 4.27
CA TYR A 307 -24.81 19.72 3.16
C TYR A 307 -24.63 18.90 1.89
N PRO A 308 -24.99 19.42 0.70
CA PRO A 308 -24.83 18.70 -0.56
C PRO A 308 -23.39 18.22 -0.83
N GLY A 309 -22.40 18.99 -0.38
CA GLY A 309 -21.01 18.64 -0.47
C GLY A 309 -20.61 17.35 0.23
N ASP A 310 -21.33 16.96 1.29
CA ASP A 310 -21.08 15.71 2.03
C ASP A 310 -21.38 14.49 1.16
N PHE A 311 -22.42 14.61 0.30
CA PHE A 311 -22.86 13.57 -0.61
C PHE A 311 -22.10 13.55 -1.94
N LEU A 312 -21.30 14.58 -2.24
CA LEU A 312 -20.41 14.61 -3.40
C LEU A 312 -19.06 14.02 -3.05
N GLY A 313 -18.69 12.96 -3.74
CA GLY A 313 -17.37 12.37 -3.64
C GLY A 313 -16.34 13.12 -4.48
N TYR A 314 -15.08 12.71 -4.36
CA TYR A 314 -13.99 13.29 -5.13
C TYR A 314 -14.02 12.84 -6.60
N VAL A 315 -13.44 13.66 -7.47
CA VAL A 315 -13.00 13.27 -8.80
C VAL A 315 -11.48 13.26 -8.79
N GLY A 316 -10.85 12.16 -9.15
CA GLY A 316 -9.40 12.01 -9.04
C GLY A 316 -8.76 11.53 -10.31
N GLN A 317 -7.49 11.92 -10.48
CA GLN A 317 -6.65 11.57 -11.60
C GLN A 317 -5.24 11.22 -11.10
N LYS A 318 -4.72 10.07 -11.53
CA LYS A 318 -3.38 9.60 -11.21
C LYS A 318 -2.65 9.14 -12.47
N GLU A 319 -1.37 9.47 -12.57
CA GLU A 319 -0.51 9.08 -13.68
C GLU A 319 0.88 8.74 -13.16
N TRP A 320 1.27 7.47 -13.29
CA TRP A 320 2.57 6.96 -12.87
C TRP A 320 3.36 6.42 -14.05
N ALA A 321 4.67 6.66 -14.02
CA ALA A 321 5.63 6.00 -14.87
C ALA A 321 6.77 5.45 -14.00
N VAL A 322 7.12 4.18 -14.21
CA VAL A 322 8.26 3.55 -13.52
C VAL A 322 9.23 3.05 -14.59
N HIS A 323 10.47 3.47 -14.46
CA HIS A 323 11.58 3.08 -15.32
C HIS A 323 12.62 2.37 -14.48
N ASN A 324 13.14 1.27 -14.95
CA ASN A 324 14.23 0.55 -14.31
C ASN A 324 15.18 -0.01 -15.36
N LEU A 325 16.48 0.19 -15.15
CA LEU A 325 17.55 -0.39 -15.96
C LEU A 325 18.46 -1.17 -15.03
N ALA A 326 18.55 -2.48 -15.23
CA ALA A 326 19.32 -3.41 -14.43
C ALA A 326 20.37 -4.13 -15.28
N TYR A 327 21.58 -4.23 -14.76
CA TYR A 327 22.66 -5.05 -15.30
C TYR A 327 22.98 -6.16 -14.29
N ASP A 328 22.94 -7.40 -14.78
CA ASP A 328 23.25 -8.60 -13.99
C ASP A 328 24.45 -9.34 -14.63
N ASP A 329 25.43 -9.71 -13.81
CA ASP A 329 26.54 -10.61 -14.14
C ASP A 329 26.54 -11.77 -13.14
N ASP A 330 25.78 -12.82 -13.47
CA ASP A 330 25.53 -13.96 -12.59
C ASP A 330 26.82 -14.75 -12.26
N LYS A 331 27.76 -14.81 -13.21
CA LYS A 331 29.07 -15.46 -13.00
C LYS A 331 29.93 -14.73 -11.96
N ASN A 332 29.94 -13.41 -12.00
CA ASN A 332 30.70 -12.59 -11.06
C ASN A 332 29.86 -12.15 -9.86
N GLN A 333 28.58 -12.56 -9.78
CA GLN A 333 27.62 -12.17 -8.74
C GLN A 333 27.60 -10.65 -8.54
N PHE A 334 27.55 -9.90 -9.65
CA PHE A 334 27.51 -8.44 -9.65
C PHE A 334 26.19 -7.96 -10.25
N HIS A 335 25.54 -7.07 -9.52
CA HIS A 335 24.26 -6.49 -9.89
C HIS A 335 24.30 -4.98 -9.75
N ALA A 336 23.78 -4.26 -10.73
CA ALA A 336 23.67 -2.81 -10.68
C ALA A 336 22.33 -2.37 -11.29
N ARG A 337 21.67 -1.40 -10.65
CA ARG A 337 20.37 -0.92 -11.07
C ARG A 337 20.29 0.60 -10.91
N ILE A 338 19.64 1.25 -11.86
CA ILE A 338 19.20 2.65 -11.79
C ILE A 338 17.74 2.72 -12.18
N GLY A 339 16.96 3.49 -11.44
CA GLY A 339 15.54 3.60 -11.70
C GLY A 339 14.94 4.96 -11.37
N LEU A 340 13.74 5.16 -11.87
CA LEU A 340 12.94 6.36 -11.69
C LEU A 340 11.47 5.97 -11.53
N THR A 341 10.86 6.36 -10.42
CA THR A 341 9.40 6.44 -10.26
C THR A 341 8.99 7.89 -10.44
N ASP A 342 8.19 8.17 -11.46
CA ASP A 342 7.69 9.49 -11.80
C ASP A 342 6.16 9.51 -11.66
N ILE A 343 5.67 10.04 -10.55
CA ILE A 343 4.25 10.25 -10.28
C ILE A 343 3.92 11.64 -10.83
N LYS A 344 3.53 11.69 -12.11
CA LYS A 344 3.27 12.94 -12.83
C LYS A 344 1.98 13.57 -12.37
N LYS A 345 0.96 12.75 -12.07
CA LYS A 345 -0.32 13.19 -11.52
C LYS A 345 -0.67 12.31 -10.33
N ASP A 346 -0.99 12.94 -9.22
CA ASP A 346 -1.66 12.37 -8.08
C ASP A 346 -2.53 13.48 -7.51
N GLY A 347 -3.82 13.43 -7.79
CA GLY A 347 -4.66 14.55 -7.41
C GLY A 347 -6.14 14.22 -7.40
N TYR A 348 -6.85 15.04 -6.67
CA TYR A 348 -8.31 15.00 -6.61
C TYR A 348 -8.90 16.40 -6.50
N SER A 349 -10.13 16.54 -6.97
CA SER A 349 -10.95 17.74 -6.75
C SER A 349 -12.17 17.43 -5.92
N SER A 350 -12.62 18.46 -5.20
CA SER A 350 -13.79 18.46 -4.32
C SER A 350 -14.55 19.76 -4.41
N THR A 351 -15.81 19.77 -3.97
CA THR A 351 -16.67 20.94 -3.90
C THR A 351 -17.50 20.92 -2.61
N GLY A 352 -17.96 22.09 -2.16
CA GLY A 352 -18.95 22.21 -1.11
C GLY A 352 -20.38 21.92 -1.60
N GLY A 353 -20.57 21.76 -2.91
CA GLY A 353 -21.91 21.61 -3.51
C GLY A 353 -22.68 22.91 -3.59
N PRO A 354 -23.96 22.87 -4.01
CA PRO A 354 -24.89 24.02 -3.96
C PRO A 354 -25.26 24.35 -2.52
N GLU A 355 -25.69 25.58 -2.29
CA GLU A 355 -26.14 26.06 -0.96
C GLU A 355 -27.65 25.81 -0.70
N GLU A 356 -28.29 25.00 -1.55
CA GLU A 356 -29.71 24.67 -1.47
C GLU A 356 -29.96 23.19 -1.74
N SER A 357 -31.13 22.70 -1.34
CA SER A 357 -31.54 21.32 -1.60
C SER A 357 -31.91 21.11 -3.07
N ILE A 358 -31.28 20.16 -3.72
CA ILE A 358 -31.58 19.76 -5.10
C ILE A 358 -31.83 18.24 -5.19
N SER A 359 -32.33 17.74 -6.32
CA SER A 359 -32.51 16.31 -6.51
C SER A 359 -31.18 15.57 -6.59
N ALA A 360 -31.16 14.25 -6.30
CA ALA A 360 -29.97 13.40 -6.48
C ALA A 360 -29.41 13.50 -7.90
N GLY A 361 -30.28 13.54 -8.92
CA GLY A 361 -29.88 13.64 -10.32
C GLY A 361 -29.26 15.00 -10.68
N ASP A 362 -29.70 16.08 -10.07
CA ASP A 362 -29.11 17.41 -10.27
C ASP A 362 -27.83 17.56 -9.47
N LEU A 363 -27.77 16.99 -8.24
CA LEU A 363 -26.56 16.93 -7.44
C LEU A 363 -25.47 16.15 -8.17
N GLN A 364 -25.81 15.02 -8.80
CA GLN A 364 -24.90 14.24 -9.63
C GLN A 364 -24.29 15.07 -10.77
N LYS A 365 -25.02 16.02 -11.32
CA LYS A 365 -24.59 16.89 -12.44
C LYS A 365 -23.97 18.20 -11.97
N TRP A 366 -24.00 18.49 -10.67
CA TRP A 366 -23.44 19.72 -10.13
C TRP A 366 -21.97 19.90 -10.53
N ASN A 367 -21.66 21.06 -11.11
CA ASN A 367 -20.35 21.39 -11.66
C ASN A 367 -19.85 22.79 -11.28
N GLY A 368 -20.37 23.36 -10.18
CA GLY A 368 -19.96 24.66 -9.66
C GLY A 368 -18.51 24.70 -9.14
N ASP A 369 -18.22 25.72 -8.36
CA ASP A 369 -16.90 25.98 -7.82
C ASP A 369 -16.38 24.85 -6.94
N GLY A 370 -15.06 24.70 -6.89
CA GLY A 370 -14.40 23.74 -6.04
C GLY A 370 -12.91 24.00 -5.89
N SER A 371 -12.22 22.98 -5.37
CA SER A 371 -10.78 22.99 -5.20
C SER A 371 -10.14 21.71 -5.73
N GLN A 372 -8.92 21.80 -6.22
CA GLN A 372 -8.09 20.67 -6.60
C GLN A 372 -6.83 20.65 -5.74
N SER A 373 -6.49 19.48 -5.22
CA SER A 373 -5.19 19.20 -4.63
C SER A 373 -4.41 18.27 -5.54
N PHE A 374 -3.15 18.60 -5.78
CA PHE A 374 -2.29 17.92 -6.75
C PHE A 374 -0.90 17.69 -6.15
N TYR A 375 -0.38 16.45 -6.20
CA TYR A 375 0.81 16.01 -5.46
C TYR A 375 1.80 15.23 -6.35
N PRO A 376 2.37 15.81 -7.40
CA PRO A 376 3.40 15.12 -8.18
C PRO A 376 4.62 14.83 -7.30
N SER A 377 5.23 13.67 -7.53
CA SER A 377 6.43 13.27 -6.81
C SER A 377 7.36 12.41 -7.66
N LYS A 378 8.65 12.36 -7.30
CA LYS A 378 9.65 11.57 -8.01
C LYS A 378 10.55 10.87 -7.03
N THR A 379 10.87 9.60 -7.33
CA THR A 379 11.88 8.81 -6.62
C THR A 379 12.92 8.33 -7.62
N LYS A 380 14.16 8.77 -7.47
CA LYS A 380 15.32 8.26 -8.18
C LYS A 380 16.05 7.30 -7.28
N ASP A 381 16.47 6.18 -7.80
CA ASP A 381 17.17 5.15 -7.03
C ASP A 381 18.31 4.55 -7.84
N PHE A 382 19.42 4.30 -7.17
CA PHE A 382 20.57 3.55 -7.67
C PHE A 382 21.00 2.56 -6.60
N ASP A 383 21.21 1.31 -6.98
CA ASP A 383 21.75 0.26 -6.11
C ASP A 383 22.75 -0.58 -6.89
N MET A 384 23.90 -0.85 -6.32
CA MET A 384 24.85 -1.83 -6.86
C MET A 384 25.43 -2.67 -5.75
N HIS A 385 25.61 -3.95 -6.03
CA HIS A 385 26.26 -4.85 -5.09
C HIS A 385 26.99 -5.99 -5.78
N LYS A 386 27.89 -6.57 -5.04
CA LYS A 386 28.63 -7.75 -5.45
C LYS A 386 28.71 -8.74 -4.31
N THR A 387 28.62 -10.02 -4.65
CA THR A 387 28.81 -11.14 -3.72
C THR A 387 30.08 -11.89 -4.06
N TRP A 388 30.79 -12.35 -3.02
CA TRP A 388 31.97 -13.18 -3.13
C TRP A 388 31.81 -14.43 -2.29
N GLU A 389 32.08 -15.60 -2.87
CA GLU A 389 32.18 -16.87 -2.17
C GLU A 389 33.61 -17.08 -1.67
N LEU A 390 33.84 -17.04 -0.36
CA LEU A 390 35.15 -17.09 0.30
C LEU A 390 35.20 -18.27 1.28
N GLY A 391 35.25 -19.48 0.76
CA GLY A 391 35.28 -20.72 1.56
C GLY A 391 33.93 -20.94 2.26
N GLN A 392 33.86 -20.77 3.59
CA GLN A 392 32.63 -20.87 4.37
C GLN A 392 31.86 -19.55 4.47
N HIS A 393 32.34 -18.48 3.84
CA HIS A 393 31.76 -17.15 3.88
C HIS A 393 31.19 -16.75 2.51
N THR A 394 29.99 -16.20 2.52
CA THR A 394 29.38 -15.50 1.37
C THR A 394 29.29 -14.03 1.75
N LEU A 395 30.22 -13.24 1.24
CA LEU A 395 30.34 -11.81 1.53
C LEU A 395 29.61 -10.99 0.47
N LEU A 396 28.65 -10.16 0.86
CA LEU A 396 27.95 -9.22 0.01
C LEU A 396 28.30 -7.79 0.44
N ALA A 397 28.72 -6.95 -0.51
CA ALA A 397 28.94 -5.52 -0.29
C ALA A 397 28.27 -4.70 -1.38
N GLY A 398 27.73 -3.55 -1.02
CA GLY A 398 27.06 -2.69 -1.97
C GLY A 398 26.96 -1.24 -1.54
N MET A 399 26.50 -0.41 -2.46
CA MET A 399 26.20 1.00 -2.26
C MET A 399 24.86 1.35 -2.91
N ALA A 400 24.20 2.35 -2.33
CA ALA A 400 22.93 2.83 -2.85
C ALA A 400 22.83 4.35 -2.75
N TYR A 401 22.05 4.93 -3.66
CA TYR A 401 21.61 6.32 -3.63
C TYR A 401 20.11 6.37 -3.85
N ARG A 402 19.41 7.17 -3.07
CA ARG A 402 17.99 7.46 -3.29
C ARG A 402 17.73 8.95 -3.14
N SER A 403 16.88 9.51 -3.98
CA SER A 403 16.39 10.87 -3.83
C SER A 403 14.89 10.90 -4.08
N GLU A 404 14.17 11.53 -3.16
CA GLU A 404 12.73 11.73 -3.25
C GLU A 404 12.42 13.23 -3.36
N SER A 405 11.35 13.56 -4.07
CA SER A 405 10.84 14.93 -4.14
C SER A 405 9.33 14.93 -4.27
N PHE A 406 8.70 15.96 -3.73
CA PHE A 406 7.30 16.23 -4.00
C PHE A 406 7.05 17.70 -4.18
N ASP A 407 6.02 18.02 -4.94
CA ASP A 407 5.45 19.34 -5.09
C ASP A 407 3.94 19.24 -4.91
N GLN A 408 3.37 20.05 -4.05
CA GLN A 408 1.94 20.18 -3.91
C GLN A 408 1.48 21.50 -4.47
N THR A 409 0.42 21.49 -5.29
CA THR A 409 -0.29 22.70 -5.68
C THR A 409 -1.77 22.53 -5.39
N ARG A 410 -2.36 23.53 -4.75
CA ARG A 410 -3.82 23.63 -4.56
C ARG A 410 -4.38 24.74 -5.45
N TYR A 411 -5.46 24.38 -6.15
CA TYR A 411 -6.13 25.26 -7.09
C TYR A 411 -7.57 25.52 -6.67
N LYS A 412 -8.06 26.74 -6.93
CA LYS A 412 -9.48 27.05 -7.02
C LYS A 412 -9.95 26.70 -8.43
N LEU A 413 -11.08 26.02 -8.54
CA LEU A 413 -11.72 25.63 -9.79
C LEU A 413 -13.06 26.33 -9.93
N THR A 414 -13.41 26.75 -11.14
CA THR A 414 -14.76 27.22 -11.49
C THR A 414 -15.72 26.08 -11.87
N ASN A 415 -15.13 24.91 -12.20
CA ASN A 415 -15.85 23.65 -12.41
C ASN A 415 -15.03 22.53 -11.77
N TRP A 416 -15.46 22.07 -10.61
CA TRP A 416 -14.71 21.07 -9.83
C TRP A 416 -14.58 19.71 -10.51
N ARG A 417 -15.46 19.38 -11.48
CA ARG A 417 -15.38 18.12 -12.25
C ARG A 417 -14.38 18.19 -13.40
N ASN A 418 -13.96 19.37 -13.81
CA ASN A 418 -13.03 19.58 -14.91
C ASN A 418 -11.62 19.90 -14.38
N HIS A 419 -10.79 18.89 -14.24
CA HIS A 419 -9.41 19.00 -13.75
C HIS A 419 -8.51 19.89 -14.64
N ASP A 420 -8.78 19.93 -15.94
CA ASP A 420 -7.99 20.65 -16.95
C ASP A 420 -8.60 22.01 -17.29
N GLY A 421 -9.73 22.36 -16.66
CA GLY A 421 -10.41 23.64 -16.85
C GLY A 421 -9.66 24.84 -16.23
N PRO A 422 -10.25 26.04 -16.36
CA PRO A 422 -9.69 27.25 -15.76
C PRO A 422 -9.51 27.09 -14.25
N LYS A 423 -8.30 27.37 -13.77
CA LYS A 423 -7.93 27.24 -12.35
C LYS A 423 -6.89 28.27 -11.94
N SER A 424 -6.91 28.64 -10.67
CA SER A 424 -5.92 29.55 -10.07
C SER A 424 -5.27 28.87 -8.86
N ALA A 425 -3.94 28.81 -8.85
CA ALA A 425 -3.20 28.31 -7.70
C ALA A 425 -3.35 29.27 -6.52
N TYR A 426 -3.52 28.74 -5.31
CA TYR A 426 -3.59 29.54 -4.10
C TYR A 426 -2.64 29.07 -3.00
N GLU A 427 -2.13 27.85 -3.09
CA GLU A 427 -1.23 27.28 -2.09
C GLU A 427 -0.23 26.32 -2.76
N LEU A 428 1.05 26.42 -2.39
CA LEU A 428 2.14 25.56 -2.89
C LEU A 428 2.99 25.11 -1.71
N HIS A 429 3.39 23.83 -1.74
CA HIS A 429 4.35 23.24 -0.81
C HIS A 429 5.24 22.26 -1.55
N GLY A 430 6.45 22.06 -1.07
CA GLY A 430 7.34 21.07 -1.65
C GLY A 430 8.66 20.96 -0.94
N GLY A 431 9.42 19.97 -1.34
CA GLY A 431 10.75 19.72 -0.82
C GLY A 431 11.34 18.41 -1.29
N LYS A 432 12.57 18.19 -0.90
CA LYS A 432 13.37 17.04 -1.35
C LYS A 432 14.12 16.41 -0.20
N ASP A 433 14.43 15.14 -0.37
CA ASP A 433 15.48 14.46 0.38
C ASP A 433 16.40 13.66 -0.54
N GLU A 434 17.53 13.26 0.00
CA GLU A 434 18.45 12.31 -0.62
C GLU A 434 19.17 11.50 0.43
N SER A 435 19.55 10.28 0.07
CA SER A 435 20.38 9.41 0.89
C SER A 435 21.52 8.77 0.09
N TRP A 436 22.68 8.70 0.71
CA TRP A 436 23.84 7.92 0.27
C TRP A 436 24.13 6.84 1.28
N SER A 437 24.39 5.64 0.79
CA SER A 437 24.48 4.48 1.66
C SER A 437 25.55 3.50 1.20
N GLY A 438 26.18 2.83 2.20
CA GLY A 438 27.02 1.67 1.98
C GLY A 438 26.60 0.53 2.90
N TYR A 439 26.63 -0.70 2.42
CA TYR A 439 26.23 -1.87 3.21
C TYR A 439 27.14 -3.07 2.97
N LEU A 440 27.25 -3.91 4.00
CA LEU A 440 28.05 -5.12 4.03
C LEU A 440 27.25 -6.21 4.76
N GLN A 441 27.26 -7.42 4.23
CA GLN A 441 26.68 -8.60 4.89
C GLN A 441 27.62 -9.80 4.68
N ASP A 442 27.85 -10.58 5.72
CA ASP A 442 28.52 -11.88 5.67
C ASP A 442 27.53 -12.98 6.08
N LYS A 443 27.44 -14.03 5.27
CA LYS A 443 26.85 -15.31 5.62
C LYS A 443 27.98 -16.29 5.89
N TRP A 444 28.18 -16.65 7.14
CA TRP A 444 29.15 -17.65 7.54
C TRP A 444 28.48 -19.00 7.76
N GLN A 445 28.80 -19.98 6.92
CA GLN A 445 28.38 -21.39 7.09
C GLN A 445 29.32 -22.05 8.12
N ALA A 446 29.02 -21.87 9.42
CA ALA A 446 29.87 -22.32 10.51
C ALA A 446 30.04 -23.86 10.53
N ASN A 447 29.04 -24.59 10.10
CA ASN A 447 29.05 -26.02 9.83
C ASN A 447 27.81 -26.42 8.99
N ASN A 448 27.64 -27.72 8.68
CA ASN A 448 26.53 -28.21 7.84
C ASN A 448 25.12 -27.92 8.40
N ARG A 449 25.00 -27.45 9.63
CA ARG A 449 23.70 -27.19 10.29
C ARG A 449 23.52 -25.75 10.71
N LEU A 450 24.58 -24.96 10.83
CA LEU A 450 24.53 -23.60 11.36
C LEU A 450 25.07 -22.62 10.34
N ALA A 451 24.23 -21.69 9.92
CA ALA A 451 24.61 -20.48 9.21
C ALA A 451 24.37 -19.25 10.11
N VAL A 452 25.30 -18.30 10.05
CA VAL A 452 25.27 -17.03 10.78
C VAL A 452 25.30 -15.91 9.76
N TYR A 453 24.39 -14.97 9.87
CA TYR A 453 24.36 -13.78 9.04
C TYR A 453 24.66 -12.56 9.91
N ALA A 454 25.60 -11.75 9.48
CA ALA A 454 25.94 -10.48 10.13
C ALA A 454 26.00 -9.40 9.05
N GLY A 455 25.20 -8.36 9.19
CA GLY A 455 25.12 -7.27 8.23
C GLY A 455 25.08 -5.92 8.92
N VAL A 456 25.53 -4.90 8.20
CA VAL A 456 25.45 -3.50 8.63
C VAL A 456 25.30 -2.60 7.42
N ARG A 457 24.50 -1.55 7.57
CA ARG A 457 24.34 -0.47 6.60
C ARG A 457 24.54 0.86 7.30
N PHE A 458 25.17 1.77 6.60
CA PHE A 458 25.28 3.18 6.95
C PHE A 458 24.52 4.01 5.92
N ASP A 459 23.65 4.89 6.40
CA ASP A 459 22.89 5.83 5.59
C ASP A 459 23.18 7.27 6.04
N ARG A 460 23.41 8.16 5.07
CA ARG A 460 23.49 9.60 5.29
C ARG A 460 22.35 10.27 4.52
N TYR A 461 21.45 10.86 5.25
CA TYR A 461 20.27 11.59 4.73
C TYR A 461 20.47 13.08 4.75
N LYS A 462 19.96 13.78 3.72
CA LYS A 462 19.86 15.23 3.65
C LYS A 462 18.44 15.61 3.23
N LYS A 463 17.79 16.49 4.00
CA LYS A 463 16.53 17.15 3.65
C LYS A 463 16.85 18.57 3.18
N TYR A 464 16.28 19.02 2.04
CA TYR A 464 16.63 20.30 1.44
C TYR A 464 15.54 20.83 0.50
N ASP A 465 15.69 22.06 0.02
CA ASP A 465 14.78 22.74 -0.90
C ASP A 465 13.31 22.79 -0.41
N GLY A 466 13.10 22.80 0.92
CA GLY A 466 11.77 22.88 1.50
C GLY A 466 11.14 24.26 1.37
N TYR A 467 9.88 24.34 0.92
CA TYR A 467 9.15 25.60 0.76
C TYR A 467 7.66 25.46 1.01
N GLY A 468 7.02 26.60 1.34
CA GLY A 468 5.57 26.76 1.44
C GLY A 468 5.16 28.18 1.03
N SER A 469 4.11 28.32 0.22
CA SER A 469 3.62 29.60 -0.27
C SER A 469 2.09 29.67 -0.25
N TYR A 470 1.56 30.76 0.28
CA TYR A 470 0.14 31.10 0.30
C TYR A 470 -0.08 32.31 -0.60
N LEU A 471 -0.44 32.05 -1.86
CA LEU A 471 -0.51 33.05 -2.90
C LEU A 471 -1.59 34.12 -2.64
N ASP A 472 -2.73 33.73 -2.05
CA ASP A 472 -3.82 34.65 -1.69
C ASP A 472 -3.38 35.69 -0.64
N SER A 473 -2.44 35.37 0.24
CA SER A 473 -1.96 36.24 1.31
C SER A 473 -0.57 36.81 1.05
N GLY A 474 0.10 36.39 -0.04
CA GLY A 474 1.46 36.80 -0.38
C GLY A 474 2.52 36.28 0.60
N VAL A 475 2.22 35.28 1.41
CA VAL A 475 3.14 34.71 2.40
C VAL A 475 3.92 33.57 1.77
N SER A 476 5.24 33.60 1.84
CA SER A 476 6.12 32.52 1.41
C SER A 476 7.12 32.19 2.51
N ARG A 477 7.48 30.91 2.62
CA ARG A 477 8.45 30.38 3.58
C ARG A 477 9.40 29.43 2.90
N THR A 478 10.63 29.40 3.36
CA THR A 478 11.61 28.34 3.08
C THR A 478 11.97 27.65 4.39
N TYR A 479 12.30 26.40 4.31
CA TYR A 479 12.66 25.60 5.47
C TYR A 479 14.15 25.29 5.46
N ALA A 480 14.75 25.22 6.65
CA ALA A 480 16.16 24.91 6.80
C ALA A 480 16.48 23.48 6.32
N GLU A 481 17.66 23.32 5.74
CA GLU A 481 18.19 22.02 5.42
C GLU A 481 18.54 21.24 6.70
N GLY A 482 18.42 19.91 6.64
CA GLY A 482 18.78 19.03 7.74
C GLY A 482 19.53 17.79 7.25
N THR A 483 20.51 17.35 8.02
CA THR A 483 21.27 16.11 7.74
C THR A 483 21.27 15.23 8.97
N TYR A 484 21.09 13.93 8.78
CA TYR A 484 21.23 12.92 9.81
C TYR A 484 21.85 11.65 9.24
N THR A 485 22.35 10.79 10.13
CA THR A 485 22.99 9.53 9.76
C THR A 485 22.40 8.41 10.59
N GLU A 486 22.22 7.24 9.95
CA GLU A 486 21.68 6.05 10.59
C GLU A 486 22.57 4.83 10.32
N TRP A 487 22.66 3.96 11.32
CA TRP A 487 23.31 2.67 11.23
C TRP A 487 22.27 1.57 11.43
N SER A 488 22.20 0.63 10.50
CA SER A 488 21.26 -0.49 10.55
C SER A 488 22.00 -1.83 10.63
N PRO A 489 22.44 -2.25 11.83
CA PRO A 489 22.98 -3.60 12.04
C PRO A 489 21.89 -4.65 11.97
N LYS A 490 22.24 -5.84 11.47
CA LYS A 490 21.41 -7.05 11.48
C LYS A 490 22.24 -8.26 11.81
N PHE A 491 21.70 -9.13 12.65
CA PHE A 491 22.27 -10.41 13.00
C PHE A 491 21.21 -11.49 12.92
N SER A 492 21.51 -12.61 12.23
CA SER A 492 20.56 -13.72 12.14
C SER A 492 21.27 -15.06 12.23
N LEU A 493 20.57 -16.04 12.76
CA LEU A 493 21.00 -17.44 12.89
C LEU A 493 20.01 -18.34 12.16
N GLU A 494 20.53 -19.31 11.44
CA GLU A 494 19.80 -20.42 10.85
C GLU A 494 20.39 -21.72 11.34
N TYR A 495 19.57 -22.56 11.94
CA TYR A 495 20.01 -23.85 12.48
C TYR A 495 19.14 -24.98 11.92
N ALA A 496 19.73 -25.83 11.08
CA ALA A 496 19.10 -27.05 10.59
C ALA A 496 19.05 -28.10 11.72
N LEU A 497 17.94 -28.12 12.47
CA LEU A 497 17.72 -29.10 13.54
C LEU A 497 17.67 -30.52 12.98
N ARG A 498 17.03 -30.67 11.80
CA ARG A 498 16.96 -31.86 10.96
C ARG A 498 16.97 -31.45 9.50
N ASN A 499 17.07 -32.39 8.56
CA ASN A 499 17.02 -32.10 7.13
C ASN A 499 15.71 -31.44 6.67
N ASP A 500 14.66 -31.59 7.45
CA ASP A 500 13.30 -31.11 7.17
C ASP A 500 12.86 -30.00 8.13
N THR A 501 13.71 -29.56 9.06
CA THR A 501 13.32 -28.62 10.11
C THR A 501 14.43 -27.62 10.37
N THR A 502 14.14 -26.35 10.14
CA THR A 502 15.06 -25.23 10.35
C THR A 502 14.51 -24.32 11.47
N LEU A 503 15.34 -24.02 12.44
CA LEU A 503 15.11 -22.96 13.43
C LEU A 503 15.82 -21.70 12.95
N PHE A 504 15.23 -20.55 13.20
CA PHE A 504 15.91 -19.28 12.94
C PHE A 504 15.67 -18.29 14.08
N ALA A 505 16.60 -17.36 14.24
CA ALA A 505 16.48 -16.21 15.09
C ALA A 505 17.09 -15.02 14.39
N SER A 506 16.53 -13.83 14.54
CA SER A 506 17.08 -12.60 13.99
C SER A 506 16.89 -11.41 14.92
N TYR A 507 17.84 -10.51 14.88
CA TYR A 507 17.79 -9.15 15.39
C TYR A 507 18.13 -8.19 14.27
N GLY A 508 17.39 -7.08 14.18
CA GLY A 508 17.70 -6.02 13.23
C GLY A 508 17.27 -4.66 13.74
N HIS A 509 18.14 -3.67 13.55
CA HIS A 509 17.81 -2.27 13.71
C HIS A 509 17.40 -1.68 12.37
N SER A 510 16.30 -0.93 12.35
CA SER A 510 15.75 -0.32 11.16
C SER A 510 15.25 1.09 11.45
N PHE A 511 15.06 1.89 10.39
CA PHE A 511 14.56 3.25 10.55
C PHE A 511 13.62 3.64 9.41
N THR A 512 12.74 4.62 9.68
CA THR A 512 11.91 5.29 8.68
C THR A 512 12.24 6.78 8.66
N PRO A 513 12.67 7.35 7.53
CA PRO A 513 12.83 8.79 7.39
C PRO A 513 11.45 9.46 7.47
N PRO A 514 11.35 10.69 8.04
CA PRO A 514 10.12 11.43 8.05
C PRO A 514 9.56 11.63 6.64
N ILE A 515 8.25 11.45 6.46
CA ILE A 515 7.61 11.69 5.17
C ILE A 515 7.67 13.18 4.82
N LEU A 516 8.00 13.49 3.56
CA LEU A 516 8.22 14.87 3.12
C LEU A 516 7.01 15.79 3.34
N SER A 517 5.78 15.25 3.29
CA SER A 517 4.58 16.03 3.61
C SER A 517 4.52 16.50 5.06
N SER A 518 4.98 15.70 6.03
CA SER A 518 5.04 16.11 7.44
C SER A 518 6.16 17.11 7.69
N VAL A 519 7.23 17.03 6.89
CA VAL A 519 8.38 17.96 6.98
C VAL A 519 8.06 19.33 6.39
N TYR A 520 7.38 19.40 5.23
CA TYR A 520 7.32 20.62 4.42
C TYR A 520 5.91 21.10 4.08
N ARG A 521 4.84 20.44 4.48
CA ARG A 521 3.48 20.81 4.14
C ARG A 521 2.70 21.31 5.35
N ASP A 522 2.07 22.48 5.20
CA ASP A 522 1.01 22.92 6.10
C ASP A 522 -0.34 22.41 5.59
N GLU A 523 -1.07 21.63 6.37
CA GLU A 523 -2.35 21.06 5.95
C GLU A 523 -3.52 21.77 6.58
N GLY A 524 -4.35 22.42 5.74
CA GLY A 524 -5.56 23.11 6.17
C GLY A 524 -5.33 24.39 6.98
N ALA A 525 -4.09 24.72 7.34
CA ALA A 525 -3.76 26.01 7.97
C ALA A 525 -3.85 27.13 6.94
N LYS A 526 -4.40 28.28 7.34
CA LYS A 526 -4.36 29.51 6.54
C LYS A 526 -3.55 30.54 7.27
N ILE A 527 -2.42 30.95 6.69
CA ILE A 527 -1.54 31.98 7.23
C ILE A 527 -1.77 33.27 6.45
N GLN A 528 -1.91 34.37 7.18
CA GLN A 528 -2.10 35.69 6.62
C GLN A 528 -1.26 36.72 7.39
N ASN A 529 -0.95 37.82 6.75
CA ASN A 529 -0.30 38.97 7.39
C ASN A 529 -1.39 39.94 7.88
N VAL A 530 -1.43 40.21 9.17
CA VAL A 530 -2.33 41.18 9.80
C VAL A 530 -1.47 42.27 10.44
N ASN A 531 -1.43 43.45 9.84
CA ASN A 531 -0.67 44.59 10.32
C ASN A 531 0.82 44.30 10.59
N GLY A 532 1.47 43.57 9.69
CA GLY A 532 2.88 43.16 9.83
C GLY A 532 3.14 41.93 10.68
N GLN A 533 2.13 41.40 11.35
CA GLN A 533 2.21 40.15 12.12
C GLN A 533 1.63 38.96 11.32
N LEU A 534 2.43 37.95 11.07
CA LEU A 534 1.92 36.67 10.52
C LEU A 534 1.02 36.01 11.56
N THR A 535 -0.19 35.64 11.14
CA THR A 535 -1.22 35.09 12.00
C THR A 535 -1.90 33.91 11.29
N VAL A 536 -2.24 32.85 12.03
CA VAL A 536 -3.05 31.76 11.50
C VAL A 536 -4.52 32.14 11.55
N ALA A 537 -5.13 32.30 10.39
CA ALA A 537 -6.55 32.58 10.24
C ALA A 537 -7.42 31.33 10.42
N LYS A 538 -6.90 30.16 9.99
CA LYS A 538 -7.55 28.84 10.15
C LYS A 538 -6.52 27.86 10.74
N LYS A 539 -6.91 27.15 11.81
CA LYS A 539 -6.09 26.08 12.41
C LYS A 539 -5.95 24.92 11.43
N GLY A 540 -4.76 24.33 11.38
CA GLY A 540 -4.44 23.15 10.61
C GLY A 540 -3.19 22.48 11.15
N SER A 541 -2.71 21.44 10.47
CA SER A 541 -1.41 20.81 10.76
C SER A 541 -0.30 21.61 10.07
N LEU A 542 0.79 21.80 10.78
CA LEU A 542 1.95 22.58 10.30
C LEU A 542 3.07 21.66 9.87
N ALA A 543 3.85 22.10 8.90
CA ALA A 543 5.13 21.53 8.54
C ALA A 543 6.08 21.49 9.74
N ASN A 544 6.88 20.41 9.85
CA ASN A 544 7.92 20.28 10.86
C ASN A 544 9.27 19.88 10.26
N PRO A 545 10.12 20.83 9.89
CA PRO A 545 11.44 20.54 9.31
C PRO A 545 12.42 19.91 10.33
N ASP A 546 12.11 19.94 11.62
CA ASP A 546 12.96 19.39 12.68
C ASP A 546 12.72 17.90 12.97
N LEU A 547 11.77 17.27 12.24
CA LEU A 547 11.51 15.83 12.39
C LEU A 547 12.78 15.00 12.13
N LYS A 548 12.99 14.01 12.98
CA LYS A 548 14.04 12.99 12.89
C LYS A 548 13.46 11.65 12.44
N PRO A 549 14.29 10.70 11.99
CA PRO A 549 13.83 9.34 11.73
C PRO A 549 13.22 8.69 12.97
N GLU A 550 12.22 7.86 12.74
CA GLU A 550 11.81 6.83 13.70
C GLU A 550 12.76 5.66 13.59
N THR A 551 13.12 5.04 14.69
CA THR A 551 13.98 3.85 14.71
C THR A 551 13.26 2.67 15.36
N SER A 552 13.55 1.46 14.93
CA SER A 552 12.93 0.25 15.50
C SER A 552 13.93 -0.90 15.61
N ASP A 553 13.97 -1.51 16.79
CA ASP A 553 14.69 -2.73 17.07
C ASP A 553 13.73 -3.92 17.01
N THR A 554 13.94 -4.84 16.07
CA THR A 554 13.08 -6.01 15.89
C THR A 554 13.82 -7.30 16.22
N PHE A 555 13.20 -8.13 17.07
CA PHE A 555 13.61 -9.48 17.42
C PHE A 555 12.61 -10.48 16.86
N GLU A 556 13.09 -11.56 16.27
CA GLU A 556 12.26 -12.62 15.70
C GLU A 556 12.90 -13.98 15.97
N ILE A 557 12.07 -14.96 16.30
CA ILE A 557 12.44 -16.37 16.37
C ILE A 557 11.39 -17.20 15.65
N GLY A 558 11.80 -18.27 14.98
CA GLY A 558 10.81 -19.11 14.30
C GLY A 558 11.33 -20.50 13.96
N VAL A 559 10.40 -21.29 13.48
CA VAL A 559 10.64 -22.66 12.98
C VAL A 559 9.96 -22.81 11.63
N LYS A 560 10.67 -23.44 10.71
CA LYS A 560 10.16 -23.86 9.40
C LYS A 560 10.31 -25.37 9.29
N LYS A 561 9.27 -26.04 8.82
CA LYS A 561 9.28 -27.48 8.68
C LYS A 561 8.63 -27.93 7.39
N LYS A 562 9.27 -28.87 6.71
CA LYS A 562 8.76 -29.53 5.52
C LYS A 562 8.57 -31.01 5.82
N TRP A 563 7.39 -31.56 5.61
CA TRP A 563 7.11 -32.98 5.71
C TRP A 563 7.00 -33.59 4.31
N GLY A 564 8.11 -34.14 3.81
CA GLY A 564 8.20 -34.60 2.42
C GLY A 564 7.91 -33.46 1.44
N ASP A 565 7.34 -33.76 0.28
CA ASP A 565 6.98 -32.81 -0.76
C ASP A 565 5.50 -32.36 -0.69
N LYS A 566 4.82 -32.67 0.42
CA LYS A 566 3.37 -32.41 0.55
C LYS A 566 3.02 -31.35 1.56
N THR A 567 3.87 -31.08 2.54
CA THR A 567 3.52 -30.15 3.62
C THR A 567 4.67 -29.22 3.95
N PHE A 568 4.37 -27.96 4.02
CA PHE A 568 5.24 -26.92 4.58
C PHE A 568 4.50 -26.19 5.67
N ALA A 569 5.16 -25.90 6.79
CA ALA A 569 4.64 -25.03 7.82
C ALA A 569 5.74 -24.16 8.42
N SER A 570 5.39 -22.95 8.79
CA SER A 570 6.26 -22.03 9.54
C SER A 570 5.49 -21.40 10.69
N VAL A 571 6.20 -21.17 11.80
CA VAL A 571 5.71 -20.39 12.94
C VAL A 571 6.79 -19.39 13.31
N SER A 572 6.44 -18.13 13.49
CA SER A 572 7.34 -17.11 14.00
C SER A 572 6.70 -16.31 15.12
N LEU A 573 7.56 -15.85 16.03
CA LEU A 573 7.25 -14.93 17.12
C LEU A 573 8.14 -13.71 16.92
N TYR A 574 7.57 -12.52 17.00
CA TYR A 574 8.33 -11.28 16.86
C TYR A 574 7.99 -10.27 17.95
N LYS A 575 8.94 -9.37 18.22
CA LYS A 575 8.79 -8.17 19.00
C LYS A 575 9.58 -7.04 18.36
N ALA A 576 8.96 -5.87 18.19
CA ALA A 576 9.59 -4.67 17.67
C ALA A 576 9.37 -3.51 18.65
N GLU A 577 10.44 -2.78 18.98
CA GLU A 577 10.43 -1.60 19.83
C GLU A 577 10.80 -0.39 18.99
N THR A 578 9.86 0.52 18.80
CA THR A 578 10.05 1.76 18.02
C THR A 578 10.28 2.92 18.98
N LYS A 579 11.26 3.75 18.67
CA LYS A 579 11.61 4.98 19.37
C LYS A 579 11.44 6.18 18.46
N ASP A 580 11.23 7.35 19.07
CA ASP A 580 11.02 8.61 18.35
C ASP A 580 9.87 8.54 17.35
N ALA A 581 8.81 7.76 17.66
CA ALA A 581 7.63 7.62 16.81
C ALA A 581 7.04 8.99 16.49
N ILE A 582 6.72 9.22 15.21
CA ILE A 582 6.20 10.48 14.72
C ILE A 582 4.69 10.53 14.93
N GLU A 583 4.26 11.26 15.94
CA GLU A 583 2.87 11.36 16.35
C GLU A 583 2.27 12.74 16.12
N TYR A 584 0.94 12.78 16.04
CA TYR A 584 0.17 14.00 15.85
C TYR A 584 0.01 14.75 17.17
N TYR A 585 0.74 15.86 17.31
CA TYR A 585 0.62 16.78 18.43
C TYR A 585 -0.42 17.86 18.14
N SER A 586 -1.27 18.18 19.09
CA SER A 586 -2.24 19.27 19.00
C SER A 586 -2.32 20.07 20.30
N THR A 587 -2.35 21.40 20.19
CA THR A 587 -2.55 22.30 21.33
C THR A 587 -3.58 23.37 21.00
N LYS A 588 -4.35 23.79 22.01
CA LYS A 588 -5.26 24.95 21.94
C LYS A 588 -4.63 26.22 22.52
N LYS A 589 -3.42 26.14 23.10
CA LYS A 589 -2.74 27.26 23.74
C LYS A 589 -2.19 28.20 22.67
N ALA A 590 -2.47 29.50 22.82
CA ALA A 590 -1.89 30.53 21.97
C ALA A 590 -0.36 30.48 22.04
N THR A 591 0.29 30.47 20.90
CA THR A 591 1.75 30.28 20.79
C THR A 591 2.28 31.14 19.62
N ILE A 592 3.49 31.65 19.77
CA ILE A 592 4.25 32.24 18.67
C ILE A 592 5.36 31.24 18.28
N MET A 593 5.40 30.84 17.03
CA MET A 593 6.41 29.93 16.51
C MET A 593 6.85 30.43 15.14
N ASN A 594 8.18 30.56 14.96
CA ASN A 594 8.78 31.06 13.71
C ASN A 594 8.15 32.39 13.23
N GLY A 595 7.89 33.34 14.17
CA GLY A 595 7.32 34.64 13.89
C GLY A 595 5.81 34.64 13.54
N VAL A 596 5.14 33.50 13.61
CA VAL A 596 3.70 33.35 13.34
C VAL A 596 2.93 33.21 14.66
N LEU A 597 1.88 33.99 14.81
CA LEU A 597 0.98 33.94 15.97
C LEU A 597 -0.16 32.93 15.73
N TYR A 598 -0.21 31.89 16.54
CA TYR A 598 -1.25 30.86 16.57
C TYR A 598 -2.21 31.13 17.72
N LYS A 599 -3.21 31.99 17.52
CA LYS A 599 -4.16 32.39 18.60
C LYS A 599 -4.91 31.21 19.23
N ASN A 600 -5.31 30.23 18.40
CA ASN A 600 -6.12 29.09 18.83
C ASN A 600 -5.29 27.78 18.89
N GLY A 601 -3.96 27.91 19.08
CA GLY A 601 -3.04 26.80 19.04
C GLY A 601 -2.77 26.29 17.60
N PHE A 602 -2.09 25.15 17.52
CA PHE A 602 -1.69 24.51 16.26
C PHE A 602 -1.64 23.00 16.44
N SER A 603 -1.54 22.31 15.30
CA SER A 603 -1.25 20.86 15.26
C SER A 603 0.00 20.63 14.42
N GLN A 604 0.76 19.58 14.70
CA GLN A 604 2.02 19.30 14.01
C GLN A 604 2.43 17.85 14.28
N TYR A 605 3.07 17.19 13.33
CA TYR A 605 3.74 15.92 13.60
C TYR A 605 5.04 16.14 14.36
N ARG A 606 5.34 15.32 15.36
CA ARG A 606 6.53 15.41 16.23
C ARG A 606 7.01 14.02 16.61
N ASN A 607 8.33 13.90 16.86
CA ASN A 607 8.89 12.70 17.49
C ASN A 607 8.55 12.76 18.98
N LEU A 608 7.55 12.03 19.43
CA LEU A 608 7.00 12.13 20.80
C LEU A 608 6.87 10.81 21.52
N GLY A 609 6.69 9.70 20.78
CA GLY A 609 6.26 8.45 21.38
C GLY A 609 7.24 7.31 21.25
N ASP A 610 7.02 6.29 22.08
CA ASP A 610 7.60 4.97 21.93
C ASP A 610 6.47 3.98 21.62
N ALA A 611 6.72 3.02 20.72
CA ALA A 611 5.74 1.98 20.40
C ALA A 611 6.35 0.59 20.52
N SER A 612 5.62 -0.34 21.10
CA SER A 612 5.98 -1.76 21.22
C SER A 612 4.99 -2.60 20.44
N LYS A 613 5.49 -3.39 19.50
CA LYS A 613 4.70 -4.29 18.65
C LYS A 613 5.14 -5.73 18.86
N LYS A 614 4.21 -6.67 18.96
CA LYS A 614 4.52 -8.09 19.13
C LYS A 614 3.47 -8.95 18.47
N GLY A 615 3.87 -10.13 18.02
CA GLY A 615 2.92 -11.02 17.37
C GLY A 615 3.41 -12.44 17.17
N VAL A 616 2.48 -13.23 16.66
CA VAL A 616 2.66 -14.64 16.26
C VAL A 616 2.14 -14.77 14.84
N GLU A 617 2.93 -15.39 13.97
CA GLU A 617 2.54 -15.70 12.60
C GLU A 617 2.65 -17.22 12.38
N VAL A 618 1.66 -17.79 11.72
CA VAL A 618 1.62 -19.20 11.33
C VAL A 618 1.25 -19.27 9.85
N GLU A 619 2.04 -20.00 9.09
CA GLU A 619 1.75 -20.34 7.70
C GLU A 619 1.82 -21.86 7.54
N ALA A 620 0.83 -22.46 6.91
CA ALA A 620 0.85 -23.88 6.59
C ALA A 620 0.22 -24.12 5.23
N LYS A 621 0.87 -24.99 4.44
CA LYS A 621 0.40 -25.47 3.14
C LYS A 621 0.45 -26.99 3.13
N HIS A 622 -0.61 -27.64 2.64
CA HIS A 622 -0.66 -29.10 2.59
C HIS A 622 -1.32 -29.61 1.29
N LYS A 623 -0.63 -30.51 0.60
CA LYS A 623 -1.15 -31.24 -0.54
C LYS A 623 -1.58 -32.64 -0.09
N PHE A 624 -2.89 -32.87 0.06
CA PHE A 624 -3.42 -34.20 0.45
C PHE A 624 -3.11 -35.24 -0.61
N ASN A 625 -3.33 -34.89 -1.86
CA ASN A 625 -3.06 -35.68 -3.05
C ASN A 625 -2.98 -34.77 -4.29
N ASP A 626 -2.91 -35.32 -5.50
CA ASP A 626 -2.80 -34.53 -6.74
C ASP A 626 -4.06 -33.73 -7.06
N LYS A 627 -5.16 -33.94 -6.35
CA LYS A 627 -6.42 -33.21 -6.56
C LYS A 627 -6.71 -32.16 -5.50
N TRP A 628 -6.25 -32.34 -4.27
CA TRP A 628 -6.62 -31.51 -3.13
C TRP A 628 -5.39 -30.89 -2.49
N SER A 629 -5.41 -29.58 -2.34
CA SER A 629 -4.47 -28.81 -1.53
C SER A 629 -5.20 -27.79 -0.65
N THR A 630 -4.54 -27.35 0.40
CA THR A 630 -5.04 -26.35 1.33
C THR A 630 -3.91 -25.50 1.87
N TYR A 631 -4.23 -24.26 2.25
CA TYR A 631 -3.34 -23.39 3.00
C TYR A 631 -4.07 -22.70 4.15
N VAL A 632 -3.33 -22.35 5.19
CA VAL A 632 -3.79 -21.56 6.33
C VAL A 632 -2.72 -20.56 6.69
N ASN A 633 -3.08 -19.29 6.78
CA ASN A 633 -2.25 -18.20 7.26
C ASN A 633 -2.96 -17.56 8.45
N TYR A 634 -2.27 -17.44 9.57
CA TYR A 634 -2.78 -16.82 10.79
C TYR A 634 -1.77 -15.81 11.31
N ALA A 635 -2.23 -14.63 11.67
CA ALA A 635 -1.45 -13.66 12.44
C ALA A 635 -2.26 -13.18 13.64
N TRP A 636 -1.56 -13.14 14.77
CA TRP A 636 -1.98 -12.41 15.96
C TRP A 636 -1.00 -11.27 16.19
N GLU A 637 -1.51 -10.06 16.38
CA GLU A 637 -0.68 -8.89 16.63
C GLU A 637 -1.24 -8.01 17.76
N SER A 638 -0.34 -7.32 18.45
CA SER A 638 -0.66 -6.37 19.48
C SER A 638 0.34 -5.22 19.44
N GLU A 639 -0.16 -4.01 19.57
CA GLU A 639 0.63 -2.78 19.61
C GLU A 639 0.28 -1.98 20.85
N ASP A 640 1.30 -1.49 21.55
CA ASP A 640 1.19 -0.57 22.66
C ASP A 640 1.96 0.72 22.28
N ILE A 641 1.33 1.89 22.41
CA ILE A 641 1.92 3.21 22.15
C ILE A 641 1.95 3.96 23.47
N ASP A 642 3.12 4.45 23.89
CA ASP A 642 3.33 5.13 25.18
C ASP A 642 2.78 4.35 26.39
N GLY A 643 2.79 3.01 26.29
CA GLY A 643 2.29 2.11 27.33
C GLY A 643 0.77 1.89 27.30
N GLU A 644 0.05 2.50 26.36
CA GLU A 644 -1.37 2.27 26.12
C GLU A 644 -1.60 1.37 24.91
N HIS A 645 -2.55 0.43 25.04
CA HIS A 645 -2.86 -0.50 23.96
C HIS A 645 -3.51 0.21 22.76
N ASN A 646 -2.93 0.01 21.55
CA ASN A 646 -3.52 0.49 20.31
C ASN A 646 -4.56 -0.50 19.78
N TYR A 647 -5.81 -0.10 19.76
CA TYR A 647 -6.94 -0.90 19.31
C TYR A 647 -7.27 -0.69 17.82
N ASN A 648 -6.53 0.15 17.09
CA ASN A 648 -6.81 0.46 15.67
C ASN A 648 -6.54 -0.70 14.72
N LEU A 649 -5.70 -1.65 15.14
CA LEU A 649 -5.32 -2.80 14.35
C LEU A 649 -6.18 -4.02 14.73
N PRO A 650 -6.54 -4.86 13.75
CA PRO A 650 -7.19 -6.14 14.05
C PRO A 650 -6.20 -7.06 14.75
N LYS A 651 -6.60 -7.62 15.91
CA LYS A 651 -5.75 -8.55 16.66
C LYS A 651 -5.53 -9.88 15.98
N HIS A 652 -6.48 -10.33 15.17
CA HIS A 652 -6.45 -11.64 14.51
C HIS A 652 -6.76 -11.48 13.04
N LEU A 653 -5.87 -11.99 12.20
CA LEU A 653 -6.03 -12.15 10.77
C LEU A 653 -5.93 -13.64 10.45
N VAL A 654 -6.93 -14.17 9.77
CA VAL A 654 -6.93 -15.57 9.30
C VAL A 654 -7.22 -15.59 7.82
N HIS A 655 -6.40 -16.29 7.06
CA HIS A 655 -6.67 -16.61 5.67
C HIS A 655 -6.59 -18.11 5.53
N PHE A 656 -7.57 -18.69 4.86
CA PHE A 656 -7.52 -20.11 4.59
C PHE A 656 -8.08 -20.37 3.20
N GLY A 657 -7.51 -21.36 2.50
CA GLY A 657 -7.98 -21.74 1.18
C GLY A 657 -7.90 -23.23 0.93
N VAL A 658 -8.77 -23.67 0.03
CA VAL A 658 -8.82 -25.04 -0.48
C VAL A 658 -8.84 -25.00 -2.00
N GLU A 659 -8.01 -25.83 -2.61
CA GLU A 659 -7.94 -26.02 -4.06
C GLU A 659 -8.31 -27.44 -4.42
N TYR A 660 -9.11 -27.59 -5.47
CA TYR A 660 -9.50 -28.87 -6.02
C TYR A 660 -9.25 -28.91 -7.52
N ASN A 661 -8.32 -29.77 -7.94
CA ASN A 661 -7.95 -29.96 -9.34
C ASN A 661 -8.47 -31.30 -9.84
N TYR A 662 -9.31 -31.31 -10.87
CA TYR A 662 -9.84 -32.52 -11.45
C TYR A 662 -10.10 -32.39 -12.94
N ASN A 663 -9.38 -33.18 -13.75
CA ASN A 663 -9.43 -33.14 -15.20
C ASN A 663 -9.18 -31.72 -15.74
N LYS A 664 -10.22 -31.10 -16.31
CA LYS A 664 -10.19 -29.73 -16.86
C LYS A 664 -10.62 -28.66 -15.87
N TRP A 665 -10.93 -29.03 -14.63
CA TRP A 665 -11.44 -28.11 -13.62
C TRP A 665 -10.40 -27.84 -12.54
N ASP A 666 -10.20 -26.56 -12.24
CA ASP A 666 -9.53 -26.08 -11.04
C ASP A 666 -10.53 -25.23 -10.26
N ILE A 667 -10.89 -25.66 -9.07
CA ILE A 667 -11.85 -25.00 -8.20
C ILE A 667 -11.11 -24.55 -6.94
N LEU A 668 -11.17 -23.25 -6.68
CA LEU A 668 -10.51 -22.63 -5.54
C LEU A 668 -11.57 -21.95 -4.67
N ALA A 669 -11.42 -22.11 -3.37
CA ALA A 669 -12.22 -21.38 -2.39
C ALA A 669 -11.29 -20.84 -1.32
N ASP A 670 -11.36 -19.55 -1.05
CA ASP A 670 -10.62 -18.90 0.00
C ASP A 670 -11.53 -18.09 0.91
N ALA A 671 -11.09 -17.91 2.14
CA ALA A 671 -11.78 -17.16 3.16
C ALA A 671 -10.83 -16.31 3.97
N GLN A 672 -11.25 -15.11 4.31
CA GLN A 672 -10.54 -14.18 5.16
C GLN A 672 -11.41 -13.79 6.35
N TYR A 673 -10.85 -13.89 7.55
CA TYR A 673 -11.42 -13.36 8.77
C TYR A 673 -10.52 -12.25 9.30
N VAL A 674 -11.13 -11.11 9.63
CA VAL A 674 -10.49 -9.97 10.29
C VAL A 674 -11.24 -9.69 11.58
N SER A 675 -10.53 -9.69 12.72
CA SER A 675 -11.16 -9.43 14.01
C SER A 675 -11.60 -7.98 14.15
N ALA A 676 -12.53 -7.73 15.07
CA ALA A 676 -12.95 -6.40 15.46
C ALA A 676 -11.76 -5.53 15.90
N ARG A 677 -11.85 -4.24 15.61
CA ARG A 677 -10.89 -3.22 16.02
C ARG A 677 -11.60 -2.00 16.58
N GLN A 678 -10.85 -1.11 17.20
CA GLN A 678 -11.37 0.14 17.73
C GLN A 678 -10.55 1.30 17.21
N THR A 679 -11.18 2.29 16.64
CA THR A 679 -10.53 3.52 16.17
C THR A 679 -10.69 4.62 17.21
N PRO A 680 -9.64 5.42 17.52
CA PRO A 680 -9.76 6.54 18.44
C PRO A 680 -10.73 7.59 17.89
N ASP A 681 -11.62 8.03 18.74
CA ASP A 681 -12.38 9.26 18.51
C ASP A 681 -11.64 10.41 19.23
N VAL A 682 -10.71 11.04 18.52
CA VAL A 682 -9.81 12.05 19.07
C VAL A 682 -10.56 13.26 19.67
N GLU A 683 -11.73 13.58 19.11
CA GLU A 683 -12.54 14.71 19.59
C GLU A 683 -13.19 14.41 20.95
N ARG A 684 -13.44 13.15 21.26
CA ARG A 684 -14.20 12.72 22.44
C ARG A 684 -13.36 11.97 23.46
N GLY A 685 -12.09 11.63 23.15
CA GLY A 685 -11.24 10.81 24.01
C GLY A 685 -11.75 9.39 24.22
N LYS A 686 -12.50 8.83 23.26
CA LYS A 686 -13.09 7.48 23.30
C LYS A 686 -12.75 6.69 22.04
N TYR A 687 -13.01 5.39 22.07
CA TYR A 687 -12.79 4.49 20.95
C TYR A 687 -14.13 4.14 20.27
N GLN A 688 -14.09 4.05 18.94
CA GLN A 688 -15.18 3.55 18.12
C GLN A 688 -14.90 2.10 17.74
N SER A 689 -15.86 1.19 17.98
CA SER A 689 -15.74 -0.21 17.57
C SER A 689 -16.11 -0.40 16.10
N GLU A 690 -15.26 -1.09 15.36
CA GLU A 690 -15.55 -1.65 14.05
C GLU A 690 -15.64 -3.17 14.17
N ASP A 691 -16.73 -3.73 13.68
CA ASP A 691 -17.02 -5.15 13.82
C ASP A 691 -16.03 -6.03 13.04
N SER A 692 -15.87 -7.28 13.50
CA SER A 692 -15.19 -8.30 12.72
C SER A 692 -15.96 -8.62 11.46
N PHE A 693 -15.24 -9.03 10.42
CA PHE A 693 -15.85 -9.45 9.16
C PHE A 693 -15.22 -10.74 8.62
N PHE A 694 -16.00 -11.40 7.79
CA PHE A 694 -15.60 -12.62 7.10
C PHE A 694 -15.93 -12.48 5.61
N ILE A 695 -14.94 -12.69 4.76
CA ILE A 695 -15.08 -12.64 3.30
C ILE A 695 -14.75 -14.00 2.74
N THR A 696 -15.52 -14.48 1.79
CA THR A 696 -15.25 -15.69 1.02
C THR A 696 -15.19 -15.38 -0.45
N ASN A 697 -14.25 -15.99 -1.15
CA ASN A 697 -14.15 -15.94 -2.60
C ASN A 697 -14.11 -17.36 -3.15
N MET A 698 -14.66 -17.55 -4.33
CA MET A 698 -14.59 -18.82 -5.05
C MET A 698 -14.22 -18.55 -6.51
N ALA A 699 -13.29 -19.35 -7.04
CA ALA A 699 -12.92 -19.34 -8.45
C ALA A 699 -13.16 -20.74 -9.06
N PHE A 700 -13.81 -20.75 -10.20
CA PHE A 700 -14.07 -21.94 -11.00
C PHE A 700 -13.38 -21.76 -12.34
N ASN A 701 -12.32 -22.51 -12.57
CA ASN A 701 -11.52 -22.44 -13.78
C ASN A 701 -11.76 -23.70 -14.62
N TYR A 702 -12.14 -23.52 -15.88
CA TYR A 702 -12.33 -24.62 -16.82
C TYR A 702 -11.32 -24.50 -17.96
N ASN A 703 -10.39 -25.42 -18.04
CA ASN A 703 -9.38 -25.52 -19.08
C ASN A 703 -10.02 -26.13 -20.35
N VAL A 704 -10.47 -25.29 -21.27
CA VAL A 704 -11.10 -25.72 -22.55
C VAL A 704 -10.08 -26.48 -23.39
N THR A 705 -8.90 -25.86 -23.58
CA THR A 705 -7.67 -26.45 -24.14
C THR A 705 -6.49 -26.05 -23.25
N PRO A 706 -5.27 -26.55 -23.47
CA PRO A 706 -4.10 -26.07 -22.73
C PRO A 706 -3.89 -24.54 -22.84
N GLU A 707 -4.34 -23.93 -23.96
CA GLU A 707 -4.16 -22.52 -24.26
C GLU A 707 -5.40 -21.66 -23.96
N ALA A 708 -6.53 -22.26 -23.58
CA ALA A 708 -7.78 -21.52 -23.37
C ALA A 708 -8.46 -21.91 -22.06
N LYS A 709 -8.68 -20.94 -21.20
CA LYS A 709 -9.33 -21.09 -19.90
C LYS A 709 -10.56 -20.19 -19.78
N LEU A 710 -11.64 -20.74 -19.26
CA LEU A 710 -12.81 -19.98 -18.81
C LEU A 710 -12.74 -19.87 -17.27
N GLN A 711 -12.92 -18.66 -16.75
CA GLN A 711 -12.91 -18.42 -15.30
C GLN A 711 -14.20 -17.76 -14.87
N PHE A 712 -14.72 -18.22 -13.74
CA PHE A 712 -15.86 -17.64 -13.07
C PHE A 712 -15.52 -17.45 -11.59
N THR A 713 -15.69 -16.23 -11.06
CA THR A 713 -15.39 -15.90 -9.67
C THR A 713 -16.57 -15.23 -8.98
N ILE A 714 -16.75 -15.53 -7.70
CA ILE A 714 -17.82 -15.01 -6.85
C ILE A 714 -17.19 -14.41 -5.60
#